data_5ee722071e5b916217526f9135636a74
#
_entry.id   5ee722071e5b916217526f9135636a74
#
_cell.length_a   1.000
_cell.length_b   1.000
_cell.length_c   1.000
_cell.angle_alpha   90.00
_cell.angle_beta   90.00
_cell.angle_gamma   90.00
#
_symmetry.space_group_name_H-M   'P 1'
#
loop_
_entity.id
_entity.type
_entity.pdbx_description
1 polymer ?
#
loop_
_entity_poly.entity_id
_entity_poly.type
_entity_poly.pdbx_seq_one_letter_code
_entity_poly.pdbx_strand_id
1 'polypeptide(L)'
;MNSSTRALLMGGLSGLALAGAPAMAQTAPETKPQEIIVTGSYLGNVRQEDRASPIVSVDSKALEKTGVASIGDLTRFIPQNVGSTGGMQDLQKGGADTRDTRSANLRGLGSGATLVLLNGRRVTPQAGDGYVNLNSLTPDIAVNRVETVLDGASSTYGADAVAGVFNLITNTKFTGVKMSAQFISMDKSPAWNVQAMVGLGNDRIHSVFSASYRFQDNLQNGDRAVTNFFNASTTGYPGRFVLYGRPQTSTGGNVIINGNNYXALYDANKAANGTLTVVDPNCGLSGTSSLYLPTAGATFGLGNCAYSYQAQNPIRPQSKSLNIHNDTTFEVAPGHTIYAELSYYHQDSSRYGVPSYAQTHNGATPPLMPASNPYNPFGVTIGFLGRAIGAQGFAGTYQYRVMRDTVDQQHYVLGARGKLFNDWKYAVSATYSGSHTIARDKDTDMNLFQAALNGYGGPNCNIRFNGAGSGAVAGAGNCLYYSPFQSDNAKQDPSLLYNLQTDEFSDYKNEYFVGEAVANGSLVTINGHSLDVAVGVQARKEKSRGIYSDLLLSGFGGFIGPARNYSYTRNVKSAFVEANYEVIDGLNVNAAARYEDYGGFNSTAPKLAVNWRVLPQISLRGSLSRAFQAPAIANSSNALISTGVGNITDPKDGTTTFRTIATYGNPNLKPQTADVFNFGATFLPVPKMRLSVDFWQFKYNNQIQTQGAQAVISANPNSSAVIRDTTTGSAQTINVTSFNATSGTKTSGIDVAAQYGFNVGKVQVTLRDAVTYLLKYDIDTGSVVYDGIGYRNAFNQSPGSASAAPRWRSVAGADFAYGTHDLSITWRYTSGVLDDYGLNLGAAPTDRIKAFSVFDVQYTKSFGADDRFSFTAGMINAFDTAPGFAKFNGYLPSISDPFGRQIYARVGAKF
;
A
#
# COMPACT_ATOMS: atom_id res chain seq x y z
N MET A 1 27.48 4.15 11.21
CA MET A 1 26.85 4.58 12.48
C MET A 1 27.79 4.28 13.62
N ASN A 2 28.20 5.30 14.34
CA ASN A 2 29.25 5.23 15.35
C ASN A 2 28.86 4.40 16.58
N SER A 3 29.87 3.74 17.15
CA SER A 3 29.78 2.85 18.31
C SER A 3 29.21 3.48 19.59
N SER A 4 29.04 4.80 19.63
CA SER A 4 28.51 5.53 20.78
C SER A 4 26.98 5.43 20.94
N THR A 5 26.25 5.05 19.88
CA THR A 5 24.79 4.93 19.96
C THR A 5 24.33 3.57 20.51
N ARG A 6 25.21 2.56 20.48
CA ARG A 6 24.89 1.23 21.03
C ARG A 6 24.96 1.17 22.55
N ALA A 7 25.74 2.07 23.17
CA ALA A 7 25.92 2.06 24.62
C ALA A 7 24.77 2.72 25.39
N LEU A 8 24.01 3.61 24.72
CA LEU A 8 22.90 4.32 25.39
C LEU A 8 21.61 3.49 25.47
N LEU A 9 21.46 2.49 24.61
CA LEU A 9 20.24 1.66 24.61
C LEU A 9 20.32 0.46 25.57
N MET A 10 21.52 0.06 25.97
CA MET A 10 21.70 -1.02 26.95
C MET A 10 21.80 -0.55 28.38
N GLY A 11 22.10 0.73 28.61
CA GLY A 11 22.21 1.31 29.96
C GLY A 11 20.90 1.78 30.58
N GLY A 12 19.85 1.91 29.79
CA GLY A 12 18.54 2.43 30.23
C GLY A 12 17.62 1.41 30.88
N LEU A 13 17.87 0.14 30.73
CA LEU A 13 16.95 -0.93 31.19
C LEU A 13 17.31 -1.53 32.56
N SER A 14 18.48 -1.17 33.12
CA SER A 14 18.94 -1.75 34.40
C SER A 14 18.63 -0.90 35.64
N GLY A 15 18.01 0.26 35.50
CA GLY A 15 17.81 1.21 36.59
C GLY A 15 16.39 1.28 37.17
N LEU A 16 15.45 0.47 36.69
CA LEU A 16 14.09 0.43 37.24
C LEU A 16 13.89 -0.76 38.19
N ALA A 17 14.80 -0.89 39.17
CA ALA A 17 14.62 -1.86 40.25
C ALA A 17 13.90 -1.19 41.42
N LEU A 18 12.62 -1.48 41.54
CA LEU A 18 11.90 -1.67 42.81
C LEU A 18 12.09 -0.60 43.91
N ALA A 19 11.34 0.49 43.84
CA ALA A 19 10.87 1.16 45.02
C ALA A 19 9.46 0.64 45.35
N GLY A 20 9.38 -0.30 46.27
CA GLY A 20 8.09 -0.82 46.74
C GLY A 20 7.33 0.26 47.51
N ALA A 21 6.24 0.75 46.94
CA ALA A 21 5.27 1.54 47.69
C ALA A 21 4.17 0.59 48.19
N PRO A 22 3.71 0.79 49.47
CA PRO A 22 2.65 -0.08 49.99
C PRO A 22 1.33 0.13 49.22
N ALA A 23 0.74 -0.97 48.81
CA ALA A 23 -0.54 -0.97 48.14
C ALA A 23 -1.66 -0.62 49.14
N MET A 24 -2.19 0.58 49.06
CA MET A 24 -3.47 0.88 49.68
C MET A 24 -4.57 0.27 48.82
N ALA A 25 -5.32 -0.70 49.35
CA ALA A 25 -6.46 -1.25 48.71
C ALA A 25 -7.55 -0.16 48.62
N GLN A 26 -7.69 0.41 47.44
CA GLN A 26 -8.79 1.32 47.13
C GLN A 26 -9.97 0.53 46.60
N THR A 27 -11.12 0.67 47.27
CA THR A 27 -12.42 0.21 46.76
C THR A 27 -12.62 0.81 45.35
N ALA A 28 -12.91 -0.04 44.40
CA ALA A 28 -13.14 0.39 43.00
C ALA A 28 -14.30 1.43 42.98
N PRO A 29 -14.06 2.63 42.46
CA PRO A 29 -15.12 3.61 42.30
C PRO A 29 -16.12 3.16 41.24
N GLU A 30 -17.38 3.46 41.40
CA GLU A 30 -18.39 3.30 40.36
C GLU A 30 -17.89 4.01 39.09
N THR A 31 -17.73 3.24 38.04
CA THR A 31 -17.31 3.78 36.75
C THR A 31 -18.40 4.70 36.21
N LYS A 32 -18.13 6.01 36.20
CA LYS A 32 -18.93 6.94 35.39
C LYS A 32 -18.89 6.47 33.94
N PRO A 33 -20.01 6.55 33.20
CA PRO A 33 -19.99 6.13 31.80
C PRO A 33 -18.86 6.80 31.03
N GLN A 34 -18.01 5.99 30.45
CA GLN A 34 -16.88 6.47 29.64
C GLN A 34 -17.45 7.23 28.44
N GLU A 35 -16.98 8.48 28.24
CA GLU A 35 -17.38 9.24 27.06
C GLU A 35 -16.83 8.53 25.83
N ILE A 36 -17.70 7.79 25.15
CA ILE A 36 -17.32 7.00 23.99
C ILE A 36 -17.26 7.95 22.78
N ILE A 37 -16.08 8.10 22.17
CA ILE A 37 -15.96 8.79 20.89
C ILE A 37 -16.69 7.89 19.90
N VAL A 38 -17.76 8.40 19.29
CA VAL A 38 -18.59 7.64 18.38
C VAL A 38 -18.20 8.01 16.96
N THR A 39 -17.62 7.05 16.25
CA THR A 39 -17.28 7.25 14.83
C THR A 39 -18.57 7.37 14.01
N GLY A 40 -18.65 8.35 13.12
CA GLY A 40 -19.75 8.52 12.18
C GLY A 40 -20.79 9.58 12.57
N SER A 41 -20.66 10.22 13.74
CA SER A 41 -21.58 11.28 14.18
C SER A 41 -20.87 12.21 15.17
N TYR A 42 -21.24 13.47 15.15
CA TYR A 42 -20.84 14.45 16.17
C TYR A 42 -21.84 14.54 17.33
N LEU A 43 -22.96 13.83 17.24
CA LEU A 43 -23.98 13.73 18.30
C LEU A 43 -23.67 12.47 19.10
N GLY A 44 -23.06 12.61 20.26
CA GLY A 44 -22.62 11.51 21.12
C GLY A 44 -23.77 10.71 21.74
N ASN A 45 -23.44 9.59 22.40
CA ASN A 45 -24.32 8.80 23.29
C ASN A 45 -25.41 7.95 22.62
N VAL A 46 -25.19 7.49 21.38
CA VAL A 46 -26.12 6.53 20.75
C VAL A 46 -25.51 5.12 20.86
N ARG A 47 -26.31 4.13 21.26
CA ARG A 47 -25.87 2.72 21.32
C ARG A 47 -25.54 2.23 19.92
N GLN A 48 -24.64 1.24 19.83
CA GLN A 48 -24.23 0.68 18.53
C GLN A 48 -25.42 0.17 17.71
N GLU A 49 -26.37 -0.46 18.35
CA GLU A 49 -27.57 -0.98 17.70
C GLU A 49 -28.56 0.10 17.25
N ASP A 50 -28.47 1.29 17.82
CA ASP A 50 -29.35 2.43 17.49
C ASP A 50 -28.70 3.38 16.46
N ARG A 51 -27.56 3.01 15.91
CA ARG A 51 -26.90 3.81 14.88
C ARG A 51 -27.46 3.52 13.50
N ALA A 52 -27.64 4.56 12.73
CA ALA A 52 -28.17 4.46 11.37
C ALA A 52 -27.16 3.88 10.37
N SER A 53 -25.85 4.04 10.61
CA SER A 53 -24.80 3.48 9.74
C SER A 53 -24.23 2.19 10.33
N PRO A 54 -23.97 1.15 9.51
CA PRO A 54 -23.37 -0.07 10.04
C PRO A 54 -21.90 0.19 10.47
N ILE A 55 -21.56 -0.26 11.67
CA ILE A 55 -20.22 -0.11 12.27
C ILE A 55 -19.75 -1.47 12.79
N VAL A 56 -18.54 -1.82 12.40
CA VAL A 56 -17.80 -2.97 12.96
C VAL A 56 -16.80 -2.42 13.98
N SER A 57 -16.85 -2.94 15.20
CA SER A 57 -15.92 -2.56 16.26
C SER A 57 -15.13 -3.79 16.70
N VAL A 58 -13.79 -3.65 16.72
CA VAL A 58 -12.86 -4.69 17.18
C VAL A 58 -12.13 -4.11 18.39
N ASP A 59 -12.45 -4.62 19.58
CA ASP A 59 -11.79 -4.16 20.80
C ASP A 59 -10.40 -4.75 20.98
N SER A 60 -9.64 -4.27 21.97
CA SER A 60 -8.26 -4.69 22.19
C SER A 60 -8.13 -6.20 22.48
N LYS A 61 -9.13 -6.81 23.13
CA LYS A 61 -9.11 -8.26 23.40
C LYS A 61 -9.32 -9.06 22.12
N ALA A 62 -10.25 -8.64 21.28
CA ALA A 62 -10.48 -9.28 19.98
C ALA A 62 -9.25 -9.10 19.07
N LEU A 63 -8.62 -7.93 19.12
CA LEU A 63 -7.37 -7.69 18.40
C LEU A 63 -6.26 -8.66 18.85
N GLU A 64 -6.06 -8.81 20.17
CA GLU A 64 -5.06 -9.74 20.72
C GLU A 64 -5.31 -11.19 20.28
N LYS A 65 -6.57 -11.59 20.07
CA LYS A 65 -6.95 -12.95 19.65
C LYS A 65 -6.62 -13.24 18.18
N THR A 66 -6.36 -12.21 17.36
CA THR A 66 -5.97 -12.45 15.96
C THR A 66 -4.52 -12.96 15.83
N GLY A 67 -3.70 -12.76 16.87
CA GLY A 67 -2.28 -13.15 16.85
C GLY A 67 -1.39 -12.30 15.94
N VAL A 68 -1.94 -11.30 15.27
CA VAL A 68 -1.17 -10.47 14.33
C VAL A 68 -0.09 -9.65 15.05
N ALA A 69 0.93 -9.27 14.31
CA ALA A 69 2.07 -8.52 14.85
C ALA A 69 1.86 -7.01 14.77
N SER A 70 0.82 -6.56 14.08
CA SER A 70 0.59 -5.12 13.87
C SER A 70 -0.88 -4.85 13.56
N ILE A 71 -1.31 -3.61 13.85
CA ILE A 71 -2.65 -3.11 13.52
C ILE A 71 -2.94 -3.24 12.02
N GLY A 72 -1.94 -3.00 11.18
CA GLY A 72 -2.14 -3.11 9.73
C GLY A 72 -2.55 -4.51 9.29
N ASP A 73 -2.07 -5.54 9.97
CA ASP A 73 -2.44 -6.92 9.64
C ASP A 73 -3.88 -7.27 10.04
N LEU A 74 -4.51 -6.48 10.92
CA LEU A 74 -5.92 -6.63 11.28
C LEU A 74 -6.84 -6.54 10.04
N THR A 75 -6.42 -5.82 9.01
CA THR A 75 -7.20 -5.69 7.78
C THR A 75 -7.56 -7.03 7.13
N ARG A 76 -6.77 -8.09 7.41
CA ARG A 76 -7.07 -9.45 6.92
C ARG A 76 -8.25 -10.10 7.64
N PHE A 77 -8.64 -9.56 8.80
CA PHE A 77 -9.73 -10.06 9.63
C PHE A 77 -11.02 -9.26 9.44
N ILE A 78 -11.04 -8.33 8.47
CA ILE A 78 -12.22 -7.52 8.11
C ILE A 78 -12.64 -7.93 6.69
N PRO A 79 -13.73 -8.72 6.53
CA PRO A 79 -14.12 -9.22 5.20
C PRO A 79 -14.41 -8.11 4.19
N GLN A 80 -14.84 -6.93 4.65
CA GLN A 80 -15.14 -5.77 3.81
C GLN A 80 -13.87 -5.10 3.26
N ASN A 81 -12.70 -5.43 3.80
CA ASN A 81 -11.42 -4.83 3.38
C ASN A 81 -10.81 -5.71 2.28
N VAL A 82 -10.72 -5.20 1.04
CA VAL A 82 -10.31 -5.98 -0.13
C VAL A 82 -9.25 -5.22 -0.92
N GLY A 83 -8.15 -5.89 -1.24
CA GLY A 83 -7.12 -5.31 -2.11
C GLY A 83 -6.31 -4.20 -1.45
N SER A 84 -6.21 -4.20 -0.13
CA SER A 84 -5.32 -3.28 0.57
C SER A 84 -3.86 -3.70 0.40
N THR A 85 -2.95 -2.74 0.47
CA THR A 85 -1.54 -3.08 0.56
C THR A 85 -1.30 -3.72 1.93
N GLY A 86 -0.83 -4.94 1.93
CA GLY A 86 -0.56 -5.69 3.14
C GLY A 86 0.93 -5.80 3.46
N GLY A 87 1.73 -4.85 2.98
CA GLY A 87 3.18 -4.94 3.08
C GLY A 87 3.76 -6.03 2.20
N MET A 88 2.98 -6.53 1.26
CA MET A 88 3.37 -7.55 0.28
C MET A 88 3.49 -6.91 -1.09
N GLN A 89 4.48 -7.34 -1.83
CA GLN A 89 4.68 -6.83 -3.18
C GLN A 89 3.63 -7.36 -4.14
N ASP A 90 3.01 -6.46 -4.89
CA ASP A 90 2.21 -6.80 -6.06
C ASP A 90 3.05 -6.49 -7.30
N LEU A 91 3.53 -7.52 -7.96
CA LEU A 91 4.38 -7.40 -9.15
C LEU A 91 3.69 -6.66 -10.29
N GLN A 92 2.37 -6.69 -10.33
CA GLN A 92 1.59 -6.01 -11.36
C GLN A 92 1.69 -4.48 -11.27
N LYS A 93 1.94 -3.97 -10.07
CA LYS A 93 2.07 -2.51 -9.86
C LYS A 93 3.52 -2.02 -10.01
N GLY A 94 4.32 -2.75 -10.74
CA GLY A 94 5.71 -2.35 -11.03
C GLY A 94 6.69 -2.57 -9.88
N GLY A 95 6.30 -3.34 -8.88
CA GLY A 95 7.20 -3.73 -7.79
C GLY A 95 7.61 -2.62 -6.84
N ALA A 96 6.91 -1.48 -6.87
CA ALA A 96 7.41 -0.27 -6.23
C ALA A 96 7.11 -0.13 -4.73
N ASP A 97 6.13 -0.86 -4.19
CA ASP A 97 5.52 -0.47 -2.91
C ASP A 97 5.59 -1.50 -1.81
N THR A 98 6.76 -2.02 -1.52
CA THR A 98 6.94 -2.86 -0.34
C THR A 98 7.74 -2.15 0.74
N ARG A 99 7.34 -0.92 1.07
CA ARG A 99 7.91 -0.18 2.22
C ARG A 99 7.34 -0.63 3.56
N ASP A 100 6.76 -1.84 3.62
CA ASP A 100 6.02 -2.35 4.78
C ASP A 100 4.79 -1.49 5.14
N THR A 101 4.24 -0.79 4.14
CA THR A 101 3.04 0.03 4.31
C THR A 101 1.80 -0.86 4.36
N ARG A 102 0.92 -0.62 5.33
CA ARG A 102 -0.35 -1.33 5.51
C ARG A 102 -1.50 -0.34 5.34
N SER A 103 -2.32 -0.51 4.32
CA SER A 103 -3.46 0.40 4.09
C SER A 103 -4.80 -0.29 4.35
N ALA A 104 -5.84 0.51 4.57
CA ALA A 104 -7.22 0.05 4.53
C ALA A 104 -7.80 0.31 3.14
N ASN A 105 -8.64 -0.62 2.65
CA ASN A 105 -9.33 -0.49 1.36
C ASN A 105 -10.70 -1.15 1.47
N LEU A 106 -11.67 -0.39 1.96
CA LEU A 106 -13.03 -0.91 2.16
C LEU A 106 -13.73 -1.06 0.81
N ARG A 107 -14.43 -2.17 0.63
CA ARG A 107 -15.22 -2.49 -0.56
C ARG A 107 -14.40 -2.62 -1.85
N GLY A 108 -13.07 -2.51 -1.78
CA GLY A 108 -12.21 -2.52 -2.96
C GLY A 108 -12.32 -1.27 -3.81
N LEU A 109 -12.82 -0.16 -3.25
CA LEU A 109 -12.99 1.11 -3.97
C LEU A 109 -11.71 1.96 -4.00
N GLY A 110 -10.63 1.45 -3.43
CA GLY A 110 -9.33 2.10 -3.38
C GLY A 110 -8.99 2.59 -1.98
N SER A 111 -7.70 2.52 -1.62
CA SER A 111 -7.24 2.98 -0.30
C SER A 111 -7.45 4.48 -0.10
N GLY A 112 -7.46 5.25 -1.17
CA GLY A 112 -7.78 6.69 -1.11
C GLY A 112 -9.26 6.99 -0.91
N ALA A 113 -10.15 6.00 -1.07
CA ALA A 113 -11.59 6.14 -0.83
C ALA A 113 -11.99 5.68 0.59
N THR A 114 -11.01 5.25 1.41
CA THR A 114 -11.20 4.84 2.80
C THR A 114 -10.49 5.83 3.70
N LEU A 115 -11.25 6.61 4.47
CA LEU A 115 -10.65 7.59 5.37
C LEU A 115 -10.11 6.91 6.63
N VAL A 116 -8.86 7.17 6.97
CA VAL A 116 -8.23 6.65 8.20
C VAL A 116 -8.09 7.78 9.21
N LEU A 117 -8.49 7.48 10.45
CA LEU A 117 -8.46 8.45 11.56
C LEU A 117 -7.74 7.86 12.76
N LEU A 118 -7.12 8.73 13.56
CA LEU A 118 -6.66 8.43 14.92
C LEU A 118 -7.47 9.31 15.89
N ASN A 119 -8.19 8.67 16.80
CA ASN A 119 -9.08 9.36 17.77
C ASN A 119 -10.03 10.37 17.09
N GLY A 120 -10.52 10.01 15.88
CA GLY A 120 -11.42 10.86 15.12
C GLY A 120 -10.74 11.98 14.33
N ARG A 121 -9.41 12.07 14.36
CA ARG A 121 -8.63 13.11 13.66
C ARG A 121 -7.97 12.57 12.41
N ARG A 122 -7.97 13.38 11.33
CA ARG A 122 -7.33 13.03 10.07
C ARG A 122 -5.83 12.87 10.21
N VAL A 123 -5.29 11.81 9.63
CA VAL A 123 -3.86 11.56 9.56
C VAL A 123 -3.40 11.79 8.10
N THR A 124 -2.23 12.38 7.94
CA THR A 124 -1.61 12.61 6.64
C THR A 124 -1.28 11.27 5.97
N PRO A 125 -1.60 11.09 4.68
CA PRO A 125 -1.10 9.93 3.93
C PRO A 125 0.43 9.86 3.93
N GLN A 126 0.96 8.64 3.96
CA GLN A 126 2.40 8.42 3.88
C GLN A 126 2.94 9.07 2.60
N ALA A 127 3.98 9.85 2.76
CA ALA A 127 4.57 10.60 1.65
C ALA A 127 5.18 9.61 0.64
N GLY A 128 4.86 9.81 -0.63
CA GLY A 128 5.27 8.91 -1.71
C GLY A 128 4.28 7.79 -2.00
N ASP A 129 3.41 7.42 -1.05
CA ASP A 129 2.46 6.29 -1.22
C ASP A 129 1.02 6.78 -1.48
N GLY A 130 0.62 7.90 -0.90
CA GLY A 130 -0.70 8.49 -1.13
C GLY A 130 -1.83 7.91 -0.28
N TYR A 131 -1.55 7.00 0.66
CA TYR A 131 -2.52 6.45 1.60
C TYR A 131 -1.90 6.34 3.00
N VAL A 132 -2.73 6.25 4.02
CA VAL A 132 -2.26 6.21 5.41
C VAL A 132 -1.72 4.82 5.75
N ASN A 133 -0.54 4.77 6.34
CA ASN A 133 0.05 3.54 6.85
C ASN A 133 -0.52 3.25 8.24
N LEU A 134 -1.32 2.18 8.36
CA LEU A 134 -1.97 1.82 9.62
C LEU A 134 -0.96 1.56 10.74
N ASN A 135 0.23 1.04 10.42
CA ASN A 135 1.27 0.76 11.41
C ASN A 135 1.88 2.02 12.02
N SER A 136 1.72 3.17 11.35
CA SER A 136 2.32 4.43 11.82
C SER A 136 1.45 5.21 12.80
N LEU A 137 0.23 4.73 13.09
CA LEU A 137 -0.74 5.51 13.85
C LEU A 137 -0.41 5.55 15.35
N THR A 138 -0.22 4.38 15.96
CA THR A 138 0.01 4.26 17.41
C THR A 138 0.56 2.86 17.72
N PRO A 139 1.28 2.66 18.84
CA PRO A 139 1.61 1.30 19.30
C PRO A 139 0.34 0.46 19.48
N ASP A 140 0.37 -0.81 19.09
CA ASP A 140 -0.81 -1.68 19.18
C ASP A 140 -1.35 -1.79 20.62
N ILE A 141 -0.45 -1.76 21.61
CA ILE A 141 -0.79 -1.86 23.02
C ILE A 141 -1.64 -0.67 23.51
N ALA A 142 -1.55 0.47 22.81
CA ALA A 142 -2.34 1.68 23.13
C ALA A 142 -3.76 1.61 22.59
N VAL A 143 -4.05 0.69 21.66
CA VAL A 143 -5.35 0.65 20.99
C VAL A 143 -6.40 0.11 21.95
N ASN A 144 -7.45 0.89 22.19
CA ASN A 144 -8.63 0.47 22.91
C ASN A 144 -9.58 -0.32 22.00
N ARG A 145 -9.82 0.21 20.80
CA ARG A 145 -10.61 -0.46 19.76
C ARG A 145 -10.39 0.16 18.40
N VAL A 146 -10.77 -0.57 17.37
CA VAL A 146 -10.83 -0.09 15.99
C VAL A 146 -12.30 -0.07 15.57
N GLU A 147 -12.78 1.09 15.14
CA GLU A 147 -14.14 1.24 14.61
C GLU A 147 -14.08 1.42 13.09
N THR A 148 -14.83 0.60 12.36
CA THR A 148 -14.94 0.67 10.91
C THR A 148 -16.36 1.01 10.53
N VAL A 149 -16.59 2.21 10.00
CA VAL A 149 -17.89 2.63 9.45
C VAL A 149 -17.97 2.12 8.02
N LEU A 150 -19.00 1.34 7.70
CA LEU A 150 -19.18 0.67 6.42
C LEU A 150 -20.20 1.39 5.52
N ASP A 151 -20.18 2.73 5.56
CA ASP A 151 -21.16 3.60 4.91
C ASP A 151 -20.44 4.87 4.44
N GLY A 152 -21.01 5.59 3.47
CA GLY A 152 -20.52 6.91 3.09
C GLY A 152 -20.57 7.87 4.28
N ALA A 153 -19.44 8.48 4.62
CA ALA A 153 -19.29 9.31 5.81
C ALA A 153 -18.72 10.70 5.51
N SER A 154 -18.80 11.15 4.25
CA SER A 154 -18.29 12.47 3.87
C SER A 154 -19.10 13.62 4.47
N SER A 155 -20.37 13.40 4.83
CA SER A 155 -21.20 14.39 5.55
C SER A 155 -20.64 14.72 6.93
N THR A 156 -19.94 13.76 7.55
CA THR A 156 -19.30 13.95 8.87
C THR A 156 -17.84 14.38 8.69
N TYR A 157 -17.04 13.62 7.96
CA TYR A 157 -15.58 13.76 7.96
C TYR A 157 -15.02 14.44 6.71
N GLY A 158 -15.84 14.73 5.69
CA GLY A 158 -15.39 15.37 4.46
C GLY A 158 -14.82 14.38 3.46
N ALA A 159 -13.95 14.86 2.60
CA ALA A 159 -13.38 14.09 1.51
C ALA A 159 -12.80 12.75 1.96
N ASP A 160 -12.77 11.79 1.03
CA ASP A 160 -12.09 10.50 1.13
C ASP A 160 -12.83 9.46 1.99
N ALA A 161 -13.89 9.86 2.72
CA ALA A 161 -14.75 8.94 3.46
C ALA A 161 -15.86 8.38 2.55
N VAL A 162 -15.47 7.84 1.40
CA VAL A 162 -16.41 7.34 0.38
C VAL A 162 -16.86 5.92 0.70
N ALA A 163 -15.90 4.99 0.79
CA ALA A 163 -16.18 3.57 1.07
C ALA A 163 -16.41 3.32 2.56
N GLY A 164 -16.01 4.28 3.38
CA GLY A 164 -16.12 4.20 4.82
C GLY A 164 -14.99 4.88 5.57
N VAL A 165 -14.95 4.62 6.88
CA VAL A 165 -13.94 5.20 7.79
C VAL A 165 -13.33 4.08 8.62
N PHE A 166 -12.01 4.12 8.80
CA PHE A 166 -11.24 3.23 9.66
C PHE A 166 -10.63 4.09 10.77
N ASN A 167 -11.18 4.00 11.98
CA ASN A 167 -10.80 4.88 13.10
C ASN A 167 -10.18 4.08 14.23
N LEU A 168 -8.90 4.36 14.54
CA LEU A 168 -8.23 3.82 15.71
C LEU A 168 -8.52 4.71 16.91
N ILE A 169 -8.95 4.11 18.00
CA ILE A 169 -9.27 4.79 19.25
C ILE A 169 -8.33 4.27 20.34
N THR A 170 -7.57 5.17 20.94
CA THR A 170 -6.58 4.83 21.96
C THR A 170 -7.20 4.72 23.35
N ASN A 171 -6.48 4.08 24.26
CA ASN A 171 -6.92 3.92 25.65
C ASN A 171 -6.41 5.12 26.48
N THR A 172 -7.16 6.21 26.48
CA THR A 172 -6.80 7.47 27.14
C THR A 172 -7.00 7.43 28.68
N LYS A 173 -7.57 6.34 29.22
CA LYS A 173 -7.88 6.24 30.64
C LYS A 173 -7.18 5.07 31.35
N PHE A 174 -6.21 4.47 30.69
CA PHE A 174 -5.45 3.37 31.29
C PHE A 174 -4.66 3.86 32.50
N THR A 175 -4.67 3.08 33.59
CA THR A 175 -3.84 3.32 34.78
C THR A 175 -2.98 2.08 35.05
N GLY A 176 -1.74 2.31 35.47
CA GLY A 176 -0.79 1.24 35.78
C GLY A 176 0.19 1.02 34.64
N VAL A 177 0.74 -0.17 34.57
CA VAL A 177 1.75 -0.57 33.57
C VAL A 177 1.27 -1.82 32.84
N LYS A 178 1.38 -1.81 31.51
CA LYS A 178 1.12 -3.01 30.67
C LYS A 178 2.32 -3.18 29.73
N MET A 179 2.83 -4.40 29.63
CA MET A 179 3.95 -4.74 28.75
C MET A 179 3.62 -6.00 27.95
N SER A 180 4.17 -6.11 26.76
CA SER A 180 3.98 -7.29 25.92
C SER A 180 5.20 -7.49 25.04
N ALA A 181 5.59 -8.75 24.83
CA ALA A 181 6.63 -9.14 23.86
C ALA A 181 6.11 -10.33 23.08
N GLN A 182 6.19 -10.26 21.75
CA GLN A 182 5.74 -11.32 20.85
C GLN A 182 6.87 -11.68 19.87
N PHE A 183 7.08 -12.97 19.68
CA PHE A 183 7.97 -13.51 18.67
C PHE A 183 7.15 -14.35 17.69
N ILE A 184 7.39 -14.17 16.40
CA ILE A 184 6.73 -14.91 15.32
C ILE A 184 7.80 -15.62 14.52
N SER A 185 7.72 -16.95 14.49
CA SER A 185 8.55 -17.79 13.64
C SER A 185 7.82 -18.01 12.31
N MET A 186 8.43 -17.57 11.27
CA MET A 186 8.01 -17.80 9.89
C MET A 186 9.24 -18.33 9.16
N ASP A 187 9.06 -19.30 8.27
CA ASP A 187 10.20 -19.88 7.56
C ASP A 187 11.03 -18.78 6.87
N LYS A 188 12.31 -18.69 7.24
CA LYS A 188 13.33 -17.74 6.75
C LYS A 188 13.07 -16.26 7.06
N SER A 189 11.96 -15.90 7.72
CA SER A 189 11.64 -14.49 7.93
C SER A 189 10.98 -14.27 9.29
N PRO A 190 11.76 -14.40 10.39
CA PRO A 190 11.20 -14.16 11.73
C PRO A 190 10.84 -12.70 11.96
N ALA A 191 9.94 -12.48 12.93
CA ALA A 191 9.53 -11.15 13.35
C ALA A 191 9.34 -11.11 14.87
N TRP A 192 9.49 -9.94 15.47
CA TRP A 192 9.19 -9.75 16.89
C TRP A 192 8.76 -8.31 17.16
N ASN A 193 8.02 -8.15 18.27
CA ASN A 193 7.45 -6.87 18.69
C ASN A 193 7.52 -6.81 20.22
N VAL A 194 8.07 -5.71 20.73
CA VAL A 194 8.09 -5.44 22.19
C VAL A 194 7.39 -4.10 22.41
N GLN A 195 6.51 -4.05 23.40
CA GLN A 195 5.73 -2.85 23.64
C GLN A 195 5.40 -2.66 25.11
N ALA A 196 5.20 -1.40 25.49
CA ALA A 196 4.86 -1.01 26.86
C ALA A 196 3.88 0.16 26.84
N MET A 197 3.02 0.21 27.87
CA MET A 197 2.09 1.31 28.09
C MET A 197 2.06 1.61 29.58
N VAL A 198 2.13 2.91 29.96
CA VAL A 198 2.11 3.39 31.32
C VAL A 198 1.07 4.49 31.44
N GLY A 199 0.12 4.32 32.35
CA GLY A 199 -0.90 5.33 32.63
C GLY A 199 -0.76 5.87 34.05
N LEU A 200 -0.63 7.17 34.19
CA LEU A 200 -0.43 7.88 35.45
C LEU A 200 -1.37 9.06 35.54
N GLY A 201 -1.80 9.36 36.73
CA GLY A 201 -2.60 10.57 36.93
C GLY A 201 -3.59 10.47 38.06
N ASN A 202 -4.43 11.48 38.14
CA ASN A 202 -5.52 11.61 39.11
C ASN A 202 -6.75 12.18 38.37
N ASP A 203 -7.78 12.56 39.12
CA ASP A 203 -9.03 13.08 38.54
C ASP A 203 -8.86 14.36 37.73
N ARG A 204 -7.80 15.12 38.00
CA ARG A 204 -7.55 16.41 37.33
C ARG A 204 -6.60 16.30 36.16
N ILE A 205 -5.54 15.52 36.29
CA ILE A 205 -4.57 15.30 35.19
C ILE A 205 -4.33 13.82 35.01
N HIS A 206 -4.34 13.38 33.77
CA HIS A 206 -4.12 11.98 33.42
C HIS A 206 -3.29 11.88 32.14
N SER A 207 -2.27 11.03 32.13
CA SER A 207 -1.41 10.84 30.97
C SER A 207 -1.20 9.34 30.75
N VAL A 208 -1.33 8.91 29.50
CA VAL A 208 -1.04 7.53 29.06
C VAL A 208 0.06 7.60 28.00
N PHE A 209 1.21 7.01 28.33
CA PHE A 209 2.36 6.92 27.44
C PHE A 209 2.48 5.48 26.95
N SER A 210 2.76 5.28 25.67
CA SER A 210 3.00 3.95 25.09
C SER A 210 4.11 4.01 24.06
N ALA A 211 4.82 2.88 23.93
CA ALA A 211 5.89 2.71 22.95
C ALA A 211 5.93 1.28 22.46
N SER A 212 6.30 1.08 21.21
CA SER A 212 6.58 -0.23 20.65
C SER A 212 7.79 -0.18 19.73
N TYR A 213 8.53 -1.28 19.71
CA TYR A 213 9.62 -1.51 18.76
C TYR A 213 9.38 -2.85 18.09
N ARG A 214 9.32 -2.83 16.77
CA ARG A 214 9.02 -4.01 15.94
C ARG A 214 10.14 -4.25 14.94
N PHE A 215 10.45 -5.53 14.73
CA PHE A 215 11.36 -6.01 13.70
C PHE A 215 10.67 -7.11 12.90
N GLN A 216 10.83 -7.09 11.59
CA GLN A 216 10.54 -8.23 10.74
C GLN A 216 11.68 -8.40 9.73
N ASP A 217 12.01 -9.64 9.42
CA ASP A 217 13.05 -9.93 8.45
C ASP A 217 12.46 -9.98 7.03
N ASN A 218 13.33 -9.90 6.06
CA ASN A 218 12.99 -10.00 4.64
C ASN A 218 12.48 -11.41 4.30
N LEU A 219 11.55 -11.49 3.33
CA LEU A 219 11.11 -12.74 2.73
C LEU A 219 11.04 -12.53 1.22
N GLN A 220 11.75 -13.35 0.48
CA GLN A 220 11.78 -13.30 -0.99
C GLN A 220 10.93 -14.42 -1.60
N ASN A 221 10.53 -14.22 -2.86
CA ASN A 221 9.77 -15.26 -3.59
C ASN A 221 10.58 -16.55 -3.73
N GLY A 222 11.91 -16.45 -3.87
CA GLY A 222 12.79 -17.61 -3.95
C GLY A 222 12.91 -18.41 -2.67
N ASP A 223 12.50 -17.85 -1.52
CA ASP A 223 12.56 -18.53 -0.23
C ASP A 223 11.46 -19.59 -0.07
N ARG A 224 10.41 -19.52 -0.86
CA ARG A 224 9.27 -20.44 -0.74
C ARG A 224 8.97 -21.08 -2.09
N ALA A 225 8.85 -22.41 -2.10
CA ALA A 225 8.58 -23.16 -3.33
C ALA A 225 7.29 -22.69 -4.04
N VAL A 226 6.27 -22.32 -3.27
CA VAL A 226 4.96 -21.91 -3.80
C VAL A 226 5.01 -20.55 -4.50
N THR A 227 5.99 -19.71 -4.19
CA THR A 227 6.14 -18.37 -4.82
C THR A 227 7.32 -18.31 -5.80
N ASN A 228 8.19 -19.31 -5.80
CA ASN A 228 9.38 -19.37 -6.64
C ASN A 228 9.05 -20.01 -8.00
N PHE A 229 8.36 -19.27 -8.85
CA PHE A 229 7.99 -19.74 -10.18
C PHE A 229 8.75 -18.96 -11.26
N PHE A 230 8.90 -19.56 -12.42
CA PHE A 230 9.56 -18.89 -13.53
C PHE A 230 8.58 -17.93 -14.22
N ASN A 231 8.89 -16.64 -14.17
CA ASN A 231 8.15 -15.60 -14.89
C ASN A 231 9.05 -15.01 -15.97
N ALA A 232 8.77 -15.34 -17.20
CA ALA A 232 9.63 -14.99 -18.33
C ALA A 232 9.49 -13.52 -18.72
N SER A 233 10.48 -12.71 -18.33
CA SER A 233 10.65 -11.36 -18.89
C SER A 233 11.53 -11.46 -20.13
N THR A 234 11.10 -10.85 -21.23
CA THR A 234 11.89 -10.83 -22.46
C THR A 234 13.11 -9.91 -22.40
N THR A 235 13.25 -9.18 -21.27
CA THR A 235 14.46 -8.35 -21.01
C THR A 235 15.45 -9.17 -20.17
N GLY A 236 16.17 -10.06 -20.85
CA GLY A 236 17.02 -11.07 -20.24
C GLY A 236 18.39 -10.59 -19.75
N TYR A 237 19.13 -11.54 -19.20
CA TYR A 237 20.56 -11.47 -18.95
C TYR A 237 21.15 -12.79 -19.43
N PRO A 238 22.06 -12.80 -20.36
CA PRO A 238 22.79 -11.64 -20.94
C PRO A 238 21.96 -10.75 -21.90
N GLY A 239 20.91 -11.22 -22.55
CA GLY A 239 20.04 -10.36 -23.31
C GLY A 239 20.02 -10.61 -24.81
N ARG A 240 19.86 -9.51 -25.57
CA ARG A 240 19.78 -9.54 -27.04
C ARG A 240 20.61 -8.37 -27.61
N PHE A 241 20.86 -8.42 -28.92
CA PHE A 241 21.59 -7.36 -29.62
C PHE A 241 20.88 -6.97 -30.88
N VAL A 242 20.84 -5.67 -31.16
CA VAL A 242 20.46 -5.15 -32.48
C VAL A 242 21.74 -4.95 -33.30
N LEU A 243 21.87 -5.70 -34.39
CA LEU A 243 22.97 -5.53 -35.36
C LEU A 243 22.58 -4.38 -36.29
N TYR A 244 23.41 -3.34 -36.34
CA TYR A 244 23.17 -2.18 -37.22
C TYR A 244 23.96 -2.32 -38.57
N GLY A 245 24.31 -3.53 -38.92
CA GLY A 245 25.00 -3.82 -40.18
C GLY A 245 25.26 -5.32 -40.30
N ARG A 246 25.74 -5.73 -41.45
CA ARG A 246 26.06 -7.11 -41.74
C ARG A 246 27.31 -7.54 -40.93
N PRO A 247 27.17 -8.53 -40.02
CA PRO A 247 28.31 -8.94 -39.20
C PRO A 247 29.41 -9.56 -40.02
N GLN A 248 30.67 -9.23 -39.67
CA GLN A 248 31.83 -9.73 -40.37
C GLN A 248 33.07 -9.73 -39.44
N THR A 249 33.99 -10.65 -39.67
CA THR A 249 35.27 -10.65 -38.97
C THR A 249 36.12 -9.47 -39.43
N SER A 250 37.19 -9.16 -38.71
CA SER A 250 38.13 -8.09 -39.09
C SER A 250 38.75 -8.30 -40.48
N THR A 251 38.73 -9.53 -40.98
CA THR A 251 39.25 -9.90 -42.34
C THR A 251 38.11 -10.05 -43.34
N GLY A 252 36.87 -9.66 -43.01
CA GLY A 252 35.71 -9.74 -43.90
C GLY A 252 35.07 -11.10 -44.00
N GLY A 253 35.44 -12.05 -43.15
CA GLY A 253 34.87 -13.41 -43.15
C GLY A 253 33.58 -13.51 -42.36
N ASN A 254 33.00 -14.72 -42.39
CA ASN A 254 31.77 -15.03 -41.63
C ASN A 254 31.99 -14.98 -40.11
N VAL A 255 31.03 -14.43 -39.38
CA VAL A 255 30.99 -14.49 -37.91
C VAL A 255 30.30 -15.79 -37.52
N ILE A 256 31.04 -16.72 -36.95
CA ILE A 256 30.53 -18.02 -36.47
C ILE A 256 30.72 -18.07 -34.96
N ILE A 257 29.61 -18.16 -34.18
CA ILE A 257 29.65 -18.27 -32.73
C ILE A 257 28.79 -19.47 -32.33
N ASN A 258 29.37 -20.37 -31.54
CA ASN A 258 28.74 -21.61 -31.10
C ASN A 258 28.15 -22.40 -32.30
N GLY A 259 28.88 -22.44 -33.42
CA GLY A 259 28.45 -23.16 -34.62
C GLY A 259 27.42 -22.45 -35.49
N ASN A 260 26.94 -21.29 -35.11
CA ASN A 260 25.92 -20.53 -35.84
C ASN A 260 26.57 -19.39 -36.68
N ASN A 261 26.19 -19.32 -37.95
CA ASN A 261 26.72 -18.32 -38.90
C ASN A 261 25.82 -17.08 -38.87
N TYR A 262 26.26 -16.06 -38.21
CA TYR A 262 25.54 -14.80 -38.08
C TYR A 262 25.46 -13.95 -39.33
N UNK A 263 26.21 -14.16 -40.19
CA UNK A 263 26.25 -13.63 -41.31
C UNK A 263 25.21 -14.05 -42.08
N ALA A 264 25.08 -15.34 -42.27
CA ALA A 264 23.96 -15.90 -43.03
C ALA A 264 22.60 -15.59 -42.38
N LEU A 265 22.55 -15.63 -41.04
CA LEU A 265 21.35 -15.27 -40.28
C LEU A 265 20.89 -13.84 -40.61
N TYR A 266 21.82 -12.89 -40.67
CA TYR A 266 21.50 -11.50 -40.97
C TYR A 266 20.97 -11.36 -42.41
N ASP A 267 21.67 -11.96 -43.40
CA ASP A 267 21.28 -11.85 -44.80
C ASP A 267 19.85 -12.40 -45.02
N ALA A 268 19.50 -13.43 -44.28
CA ALA A 268 18.18 -14.08 -44.42
C ALA A 268 17.04 -13.33 -43.67
N ASN A 269 17.33 -12.58 -42.60
CA ASN A 269 16.31 -12.11 -41.66
C ASN A 269 16.37 -10.60 -41.34
N LYS A 270 17.28 -9.84 -41.91
CA LYS A 270 17.37 -8.40 -41.63
C LYS A 270 16.09 -7.67 -42.02
N ALA A 271 15.70 -6.70 -41.23
CA ALA A 271 14.58 -5.80 -41.52
C ALA A 271 14.87 -4.89 -42.70
N ALA A 272 13.88 -4.24 -43.27
CA ALA A 272 14.01 -3.33 -44.39
C ALA A 272 15.00 -2.17 -44.14
N ASN A 273 15.14 -1.77 -42.90
CA ASN A 273 16.08 -0.72 -42.45
C ASN A 273 17.49 -1.23 -42.20
N GLY A 274 17.77 -2.48 -42.56
CA GLY A 274 19.12 -3.06 -42.43
C GLY A 274 19.50 -3.46 -40.99
N THR A 275 18.52 -3.64 -40.08
CA THR A 275 18.83 -4.11 -38.74
C THR A 275 18.37 -5.56 -38.55
N LEU A 276 18.98 -6.26 -37.56
CA LEU A 276 18.55 -7.58 -37.14
C LEU A 276 18.74 -7.69 -35.63
N THR A 277 17.69 -8.08 -34.91
CA THR A 277 17.80 -8.38 -33.46
C THR A 277 18.14 -9.87 -33.31
N VAL A 278 19.24 -10.14 -32.61
CA VAL A 278 19.72 -11.50 -32.33
C VAL A 278 19.82 -11.73 -30.83
N VAL A 279 19.59 -12.95 -30.41
CA VAL A 279 19.74 -13.37 -29.01
C VAL A 279 21.23 -13.50 -28.69
N ASP A 280 21.64 -13.14 -27.46
CA ASP A 280 22.99 -13.40 -26.99
C ASP A 280 23.36 -14.88 -27.18
N PRO A 281 24.52 -15.20 -27.77
CA PRO A 281 24.92 -16.59 -27.99
C PRO A 281 24.97 -17.44 -26.69
N ASN A 282 25.08 -16.81 -25.53
CA ASN A 282 25.16 -17.50 -24.24
C ASN A 282 23.80 -17.63 -23.53
N CYS A 283 22.72 -17.18 -24.17
CA CYS A 283 21.38 -17.23 -23.57
C CYS A 283 20.95 -18.67 -23.30
N GLY A 284 20.48 -18.95 -22.10
CA GLY A 284 19.99 -20.26 -21.72
C GLY A 284 21.10 -21.23 -21.26
N LEU A 285 22.34 -20.79 -21.24
CA LEU A 285 23.44 -21.62 -20.75
C LEU A 285 23.39 -21.78 -19.21
N SER A 286 23.97 -22.86 -18.75
CA SER A 286 24.07 -23.17 -17.33
C SER A 286 24.69 -22.01 -16.52
N GLY A 287 24.12 -21.73 -15.38
CA GLY A 287 24.59 -20.68 -14.45
C GLY A 287 23.94 -19.33 -14.66
N THR A 288 23.04 -19.20 -15.64
CA THR A 288 22.26 -17.97 -15.83
C THR A 288 20.81 -18.21 -15.41
N SER A 289 20.13 -17.16 -15.02
CA SER A 289 18.66 -17.20 -14.77
C SER A 289 17.88 -16.93 -16.07
N SER A 290 18.53 -17.16 -17.22
CA SER A 290 17.95 -16.88 -18.53
C SER A 290 17.39 -18.13 -19.17
N LEU A 291 16.44 -17.94 -20.07
CA LEU A 291 15.84 -18.98 -20.88
C LEU A 291 15.72 -18.52 -22.33
N TYR A 292 16.25 -19.29 -23.24
CA TYR A 292 16.10 -18.99 -24.66
C TYR A 292 14.67 -19.35 -25.11
N LEU A 293 13.95 -18.37 -25.64
CA LEU A 293 12.60 -18.52 -26.18
C LEU A 293 12.66 -18.25 -27.68
N PRO A 294 12.74 -19.28 -28.52
CA PRO A 294 12.84 -19.10 -29.97
C PRO A 294 11.55 -18.53 -30.55
N THR A 295 11.66 -17.77 -31.62
CA THR A 295 10.52 -17.46 -32.46
C THR A 295 10.06 -18.75 -33.16
N ALA A 296 8.75 -19.02 -33.22
CA ALA A 296 8.24 -20.25 -33.82
C ALA A 296 8.77 -20.42 -35.24
N GLY A 297 9.36 -21.59 -35.51
CA GLY A 297 9.95 -21.92 -36.78
C GLY A 297 11.29 -21.25 -37.08
N ALA A 298 11.85 -20.52 -36.15
CA ALA A 298 13.11 -19.79 -36.38
C ALA A 298 14.34 -20.64 -36.07
N THR A 299 15.42 -20.36 -36.79
CA THR A 299 16.74 -20.89 -36.48
C THR A 299 17.29 -20.28 -35.19
N PHE A 300 18.27 -20.92 -34.59
CA PHE A 300 18.95 -20.42 -33.42
C PHE A 300 19.44 -18.97 -33.67
N GLY A 301 19.34 -18.15 -32.65
CA GLY A 301 19.75 -16.75 -32.69
C GLY A 301 18.60 -15.76 -32.82
N LEU A 302 17.40 -16.23 -33.21
CA LEU A 302 16.22 -15.36 -33.30
C LEU A 302 15.25 -15.70 -32.16
N GLY A 303 14.63 -14.66 -31.59
CA GLY A 303 13.70 -14.83 -30.46
C GLY A 303 14.05 -13.94 -29.30
N ASN A 304 13.82 -14.44 -28.09
CA ASN A 304 14.04 -13.69 -26.87
C ASN A 304 14.95 -14.42 -25.90
N CYS A 305 15.78 -13.66 -25.18
CA CYS A 305 16.50 -14.13 -24.04
C CYS A 305 15.70 -13.73 -22.81
N ALA A 306 14.88 -14.64 -22.32
CA ALA A 306 14.01 -14.39 -21.19
C ALA A 306 14.81 -14.49 -19.88
N TYR A 307 14.42 -13.69 -18.90
CA TYR A 307 15.03 -13.66 -17.57
C TYR A 307 13.96 -13.77 -16.53
N SER A 308 14.17 -14.65 -15.56
CA SER A 308 13.26 -14.74 -14.42
C SER A 308 13.86 -14.00 -13.23
N TYR A 309 13.21 -12.92 -12.84
CA TYR A 309 13.61 -12.12 -11.69
C TYR A 309 12.74 -12.42 -10.46
N GLN A 310 11.82 -13.37 -10.60
CA GLN A 310 10.80 -13.64 -9.57
C GLN A 310 11.43 -14.02 -8.23
N ALA A 311 12.45 -14.86 -8.24
CA ALA A 311 13.07 -15.34 -7.01
C ALA A 311 13.67 -14.22 -6.15
N GLN A 312 14.18 -13.16 -6.78
CA GLN A 312 14.83 -12.05 -6.08
C GLN A 312 13.85 -11.00 -5.56
N ASN A 313 12.62 -10.99 -6.08
CA ASN A 313 11.63 -9.99 -5.64
C ASN A 313 11.15 -10.31 -4.21
N PRO A 314 11.01 -9.30 -3.36
CA PRO A 314 10.57 -9.54 -1.99
C PRO A 314 9.07 -9.81 -1.93
N ILE A 315 8.67 -10.75 -1.09
CA ILE A 315 7.29 -10.90 -0.62
C ILE A 315 7.02 -9.81 0.42
N ARG A 316 7.99 -9.62 1.34
CA ARG A 316 7.97 -8.49 2.29
C ARG A 316 9.40 -8.00 2.56
N PRO A 317 9.57 -6.71 2.87
CA PRO A 317 10.90 -6.16 3.17
C PRO A 317 11.35 -6.51 4.59
N GLN A 318 12.64 -6.42 4.85
CA GLN A 318 13.11 -6.27 6.23
C GLN A 318 12.67 -4.89 6.72
N SER A 319 12.17 -4.83 7.95
CA SER A 319 11.68 -3.57 8.50
C SER A 319 11.95 -3.50 10.01
N LYS A 320 12.36 -2.32 10.47
CA LYS A 320 12.50 -1.95 11.89
C LYS A 320 11.68 -0.72 12.11
N SER A 321 10.83 -0.72 13.13
CA SER A 321 10.04 0.47 13.42
C SER A 321 9.92 0.74 14.93
N LEU A 322 9.92 2.03 15.25
CA LEU A 322 9.66 2.56 16.58
C LEU A 322 8.35 3.37 16.49
N ASN A 323 7.42 3.10 17.37
CA ASN A 323 6.18 3.86 17.46
C ASN A 323 6.00 4.34 18.91
N ILE A 324 5.72 5.63 19.10
CA ILE A 324 5.54 6.26 20.39
C ILE A 324 4.23 7.05 20.36
N HIS A 325 3.45 6.94 21.43
CA HIS A 325 2.19 7.68 21.54
C HIS A 325 1.96 8.12 22.98
N ASN A 326 1.41 9.32 23.14
CA ASN A 326 1.00 9.86 24.44
C ASN A 326 -0.34 10.57 24.32
N ASP A 327 -1.25 10.22 25.21
CA ASP A 327 -2.51 10.95 25.43
C ASP A 327 -2.44 11.61 26.82
N THR A 328 -2.65 12.92 26.89
CA THR A 328 -2.69 13.64 28.16
C THR A 328 -3.95 14.50 28.22
N THR A 329 -4.65 14.45 29.35
CA THR A 329 -5.84 15.27 29.61
C THR A 329 -5.64 16.05 30.89
N PHE A 330 -6.14 17.29 30.91
CA PHE A 330 -6.08 18.17 32.09
C PHE A 330 -7.41 18.89 32.25
N GLU A 331 -8.11 18.60 33.35
CA GLU A 331 -9.36 19.31 33.69
C GLU A 331 -8.99 20.68 34.29
N VAL A 332 -9.16 21.74 33.49
CA VAL A 332 -8.80 23.12 33.89
C VAL A 332 -9.86 23.73 34.79
N ALA A 333 -11.11 23.31 34.63
CA ALA A 333 -12.27 23.70 35.44
C ALA A 333 -13.31 22.57 35.36
N PRO A 334 -14.24 22.47 36.31
CA PRO A 334 -15.24 21.42 36.28
C PRO A 334 -15.97 21.34 34.94
N GLY A 335 -15.82 20.23 34.24
CA GLY A 335 -16.44 19.99 32.95
C GLY A 335 -15.70 20.61 31.75
N HIS A 336 -14.49 21.16 31.95
CA HIS A 336 -13.67 21.73 30.88
C HIS A 336 -12.29 21.08 30.90
N THR A 337 -11.95 20.43 29.78
CA THR A 337 -10.72 19.64 29.65
C THR A 337 -9.88 20.16 28.48
N ILE A 338 -8.60 20.38 28.73
CA ILE A 338 -7.59 20.51 27.68
C ILE A 338 -6.98 19.13 27.48
N TYR A 339 -6.70 18.77 26.23
CA TYR A 339 -6.06 17.50 25.93
C TYR A 339 -4.97 17.67 24.88
N ALA A 340 -3.96 16.81 24.94
CA ALA A 340 -2.88 16.74 23.98
C ALA A 340 -2.68 15.28 23.57
N GLU A 341 -2.48 15.05 22.27
CA GLU A 341 -2.13 13.75 21.71
C GLU A 341 -0.85 13.93 20.90
N LEU A 342 0.13 13.07 21.14
CA LEU A 342 1.44 13.13 20.48
C LEU A 342 1.78 11.73 19.97
N SER A 343 1.92 11.58 18.64
CA SER A 343 2.37 10.33 18.03
C SER A 343 3.59 10.58 17.17
N TYR A 344 4.56 9.69 17.28
CA TYR A 344 5.75 9.67 16.43
C TYR A 344 6.05 8.24 16.02
N TYR A 345 6.25 8.05 14.73
CA TYR A 345 6.63 6.76 14.14
C TYR A 345 7.86 6.95 13.28
N HIS A 346 8.82 6.03 13.44
CA HIS A 346 10.03 5.96 12.64
C HIS A 346 10.18 4.52 12.12
N GLN A 347 10.47 4.39 10.83
CA GLN A 347 10.68 3.08 10.21
C GLN A 347 11.87 3.14 9.26
N ASP A 348 12.77 2.16 9.38
CA ASP A 348 13.76 1.83 8.36
C ASP A 348 13.36 0.50 7.73
N SER A 349 13.29 0.47 6.41
CA SER A 349 13.04 -0.76 5.68
C SER A 349 14.06 -0.96 4.57
N SER A 350 14.35 -2.21 4.24
CA SER A 350 15.22 -2.54 3.12
C SER A 350 14.67 -3.76 2.38
N ARG A 351 14.83 -3.74 1.07
CA ARG A 351 14.42 -4.83 0.21
C ARG A 351 15.41 -5.01 -0.92
N TYR A 352 15.45 -6.23 -1.43
CA TYR A 352 16.29 -6.57 -2.56
C TYR A 352 15.48 -6.50 -3.85
N GLY A 353 16.13 -6.15 -4.93
CA GLY A 353 15.53 -6.15 -6.26
C GLY A 353 16.56 -6.53 -7.31
N VAL A 354 16.12 -6.64 -8.53
CA VAL A 354 17.02 -6.93 -9.65
C VAL A 354 17.50 -5.63 -10.31
N PRO A 355 18.72 -5.59 -10.82
CA PRO A 355 19.18 -4.42 -11.58
C PRO A 355 18.26 -4.15 -12.76
N SER A 356 18.05 -2.88 -13.07
CA SER A 356 17.16 -2.47 -14.14
C SER A 356 17.65 -2.89 -15.52
N TYR A 357 16.72 -3.01 -16.43
CA TYR A 357 16.99 -3.20 -17.84
C TYR A 357 17.74 -1.96 -18.38
N ALA A 358 18.85 -2.18 -19.03
CA ALA A 358 19.73 -1.09 -19.49
C ALA A 358 19.16 -0.49 -20.78
N GLN A 359 18.30 0.48 -20.63
CA GLN A 359 17.69 1.23 -21.72
C GLN A 359 17.43 2.66 -21.27
N THR A 360 17.73 3.62 -22.12
CA THR A 360 17.42 5.02 -21.82
C THR A 360 15.90 5.24 -21.81
N HIS A 361 15.48 6.26 -21.10
CA HIS A 361 14.06 6.62 -21.00
C HIS A 361 13.43 6.95 -22.36
N ASN A 362 14.23 7.40 -23.33
CA ASN A 362 13.72 7.74 -24.67
C ASN A 362 13.34 6.52 -25.49
N GLY A 363 13.84 5.33 -25.15
CA GLY A 363 13.51 4.10 -25.86
C GLY A 363 13.97 3.99 -27.29
N ALA A 364 14.41 5.11 -27.86
CA ALA A 364 14.68 5.21 -29.30
C ALA A 364 15.92 4.44 -29.73
N THR A 365 16.95 4.43 -28.91
CA THR A 365 18.20 3.74 -29.21
C THR A 365 18.72 3.00 -27.98
N PRO A 366 18.97 1.69 -28.07
CA PRO A 366 19.62 0.98 -26.97
C PRO A 366 21.04 1.45 -26.78
N PRO A 367 21.68 1.20 -25.62
CA PRO A 367 23.11 1.46 -25.45
C PRO A 367 23.91 0.79 -26.56
N LEU A 368 24.86 1.53 -27.12
CA LEU A 368 25.62 1.10 -28.31
C LEU A 368 26.98 0.56 -27.92
N MET A 369 27.27 -0.64 -28.37
CA MET A 369 28.60 -1.23 -28.25
C MET A 369 29.32 -1.08 -29.61
N PRO A 370 30.39 -0.29 -29.67
CA PRO A 370 31.06 -0.06 -30.95
C PRO A 370 31.80 -1.31 -31.44
N ALA A 371 32.07 -1.36 -32.76
CA ALA A 371 32.85 -2.44 -33.36
C ALA A 371 34.26 -2.54 -32.76
N SER A 372 34.78 -1.42 -32.24
CA SER A 372 36.12 -1.35 -31.64
C SER A 372 36.20 -1.96 -30.23
N ASN A 373 35.05 -2.25 -29.57
CA ASN A 373 35.06 -2.93 -28.27
C ASN A 373 35.63 -4.35 -28.49
N PRO A 374 36.68 -4.76 -27.79
CA PRO A 374 37.35 -6.05 -28.05
C PRO A 374 36.44 -7.26 -27.75
N TYR A 375 35.37 -7.08 -27.02
CA TYR A 375 34.39 -8.14 -26.71
C TYR A 375 33.25 -8.22 -27.73
N ASN A 376 33.21 -7.30 -28.73
CA ASN A 376 32.20 -7.28 -29.78
C ASN A 376 32.52 -8.32 -30.84
N PRO A 377 31.81 -9.46 -30.91
CA PRO A 377 32.18 -10.52 -31.87
C PRO A 377 31.63 -10.29 -33.28
N PHE A 378 30.81 -9.25 -33.49
CA PHE A 378 30.08 -9.07 -34.74
C PHE A 378 30.81 -8.13 -35.74
N GLY A 379 31.79 -7.39 -35.28
CA GLY A 379 32.55 -6.47 -36.12
C GLY A 379 31.78 -5.27 -36.65
N VAL A 380 30.57 -5.07 -36.16
CA VAL A 380 29.75 -3.91 -36.50
C VAL A 380 29.19 -3.33 -35.17
N THR A 381 28.77 -2.07 -35.19
CA THR A 381 28.13 -1.49 -34.00
C THR A 381 26.84 -2.27 -33.69
N ILE A 382 26.64 -2.60 -32.42
CA ILE A 382 25.46 -3.32 -31.95
C ILE A 382 24.79 -2.56 -30.81
N GLY A 383 23.45 -2.69 -30.70
CA GLY A 383 22.67 -2.13 -29.60
C GLY A 383 22.41 -3.22 -28.60
N PHE A 384 22.63 -2.92 -27.33
CA PHE A 384 22.43 -3.90 -26.23
C PHE A 384 20.98 -3.83 -25.68
N LEU A 385 20.33 -4.98 -25.63
CA LEU A 385 18.95 -5.13 -25.12
C LEU A 385 18.96 -6.18 -24.00
N GLY A 386 19.40 -5.76 -22.81
CA GLY A 386 19.52 -6.69 -21.70
C GLY A 386 19.79 -5.98 -20.37
N ARG A 387 20.18 -6.76 -19.38
CA ARG A 387 20.55 -6.25 -18.06
C ARG A 387 22.09 -6.21 -17.97
N ALA A 388 22.61 -5.12 -17.45
CA ALA A 388 24.06 -4.98 -17.28
C ALA A 388 24.60 -5.94 -16.22
N ILE A 389 23.80 -6.25 -15.22
CA ILE A 389 24.17 -7.12 -14.10
C ILE A 389 23.08 -8.20 -13.96
N GLY A 390 23.48 -9.46 -13.89
CA GLY A 390 22.56 -10.59 -13.77
C GLY A 390 22.17 -10.90 -12.33
N ALA A 391 21.40 -11.97 -12.18
CA ALA A 391 20.92 -12.41 -10.86
C ALA A 391 22.06 -12.84 -9.93
N GLN A 392 23.18 -13.32 -10.49
CA GLN A 392 24.34 -13.73 -9.71
C GLN A 392 25.03 -12.55 -9.03
N GLY A 393 24.71 -11.33 -9.43
CA GLY A 393 25.34 -10.14 -8.88
C GLY A 393 26.81 -10.04 -9.18
N PHE A 394 27.56 -9.50 -8.23
CA PHE A 394 28.99 -9.33 -8.37
C PHE A 394 29.72 -10.58 -7.88
N ALA A 395 30.82 -10.90 -8.52
CA ALA A 395 31.60 -12.12 -8.27
C ALA A 395 31.82 -12.42 -6.77
N GLY A 396 31.23 -13.50 -6.27
CA GLY A 396 31.43 -14.01 -4.91
C GLY A 396 30.93 -13.13 -3.78
N THR A 397 30.59 -11.88 -4.06
CA THR A 397 30.04 -10.95 -3.08
C THR A 397 28.74 -10.41 -3.65
N TYR A 398 27.72 -11.22 -3.64
CA TYR A 398 26.49 -10.84 -4.28
C TYR A 398 26.00 -9.51 -3.76
N GLN A 399 25.75 -8.58 -4.67
CA GLN A 399 25.18 -7.27 -4.35
C GLN A 399 23.88 -7.10 -5.16
N TYR A 400 22.77 -7.51 -4.58
CA TYR A 400 21.47 -7.17 -5.14
C TYR A 400 21.31 -5.66 -5.18
N ARG A 401 20.45 -5.18 -6.05
CA ARG A 401 19.94 -3.82 -5.97
C ARG A 401 19.25 -3.71 -4.61
N VAL A 402 19.79 -2.94 -3.69
CA VAL A 402 19.29 -2.80 -2.33
C VAL A 402 18.58 -1.44 -2.21
N MET A 403 17.27 -1.50 -2.13
CA MET A 403 16.44 -0.31 -1.92
C MET A 403 16.24 -0.13 -0.41
N ARG A 404 16.44 1.09 0.07
CA ARG A 404 16.29 1.44 1.49
C ARG A 404 15.33 2.61 1.62
N ASP A 405 14.37 2.46 2.51
CA ASP A 405 13.39 3.51 2.76
C ASP A 405 13.39 3.86 4.25
N THR A 406 13.39 5.15 4.54
CA THR A 406 13.18 5.69 5.90
C THR A 406 11.87 6.46 5.88
N VAL A 407 10.99 6.18 6.84
CA VAL A 407 9.69 6.84 6.97
C VAL A 407 9.58 7.42 8.38
N ASP A 408 9.28 8.71 8.47
CA ASP A 408 8.88 9.37 9.70
C ASP A 408 7.43 9.83 9.57
N GLN A 409 6.62 9.54 10.58
CA GLN A 409 5.24 10.01 10.67
C GLN A 409 5.03 10.70 12.00
N GLN A 410 4.39 11.86 11.97
CA GLN A 410 4.12 12.69 13.14
C GLN A 410 2.63 13.03 13.17
N HIS A 411 2.04 13.02 14.37
CA HIS A 411 0.66 13.42 14.53
C HIS A 411 0.51 14.05 15.91
N TYR A 412 0.24 15.34 15.96
CA TYR A 412 0.15 16.12 17.17
C TYR A 412 -1.18 16.86 17.23
N VAL A 413 -1.90 16.70 18.32
CA VAL A 413 -3.19 17.36 18.53
C VAL A 413 -3.13 18.14 19.84
N LEU A 414 -3.62 19.36 19.84
CA LEU A 414 -3.91 20.12 21.05
C LEU A 414 -5.37 20.56 20.95
N GLY A 415 -6.14 20.30 21.99
CA GLY A 415 -7.54 20.66 21.96
C GLY A 415 -8.13 20.99 23.34
N ALA A 416 -9.34 21.50 23.30
CA ALA A 416 -10.14 21.76 24.49
C ALA A 416 -11.57 21.34 24.22
N ARG A 417 -12.22 20.80 25.22
CA ARG A 417 -13.64 20.41 25.15
C ARG A 417 -14.31 20.70 26.49
N GLY A 418 -15.60 20.92 26.44
CA GLY A 418 -16.34 21.19 27.67
C GLY A 418 -17.78 21.55 27.43
N LYS A 419 -18.42 22.03 28.50
CA LYS A 419 -19.81 22.51 28.48
C LYS A 419 -19.84 23.99 28.08
N LEU A 420 -20.89 24.39 27.31
CA LEU A 420 -21.17 25.78 26.98
C LEU A 420 -22.29 26.33 27.86
N PHE A 421 -23.51 25.91 27.60
CA PHE A 421 -24.70 26.30 28.34
C PHE A 421 -25.70 25.16 28.25
N ASN A 422 -26.55 24.99 29.27
CA ASN A 422 -27.51 23.89 29.33
C ASN A 422 -26.80 22.57 29.08
N ASP A 423 -27.21 21.82 28.04
CA ASP A 423 -26.62 20.55 27.63
C ASP A 423 -25.64 20.70 26.45
N TRP A 424 -25.47 21.93 25.94
CA TRP A 424 -24.54 22.18 24.84
C TRP A 424 -23.08 21.98 25.25
N LYS A 425 -22.33 21.36 24.36
CA LYS A 425 -20.90 21.06 24.53
C LYS A 425 -20.12 21.65 23.36
N TYR A 426 -18.84 21.90 23.60
CA TYR A 426 -17.93 22.32 22.54
C TYR A 426 -16.69 21.42 22.51
N ALA A 427 -16.09 21.33 21.33
CA ALA A 427 -14.79 20.77 21.13
C ALA A 427 -14.04 21.62 20.10
N VAL A 428 -12.82 22.06 20.44
CA VAL A 428 -11.95 22.77 19.52
C VAL A 428 -10.61 22.06 19.50
N SER A 429 -9.96 22.03 18.34
CA SER A 429 -8.66 21.38 18.23
C SER A 429 -7.82 21.97 17.11
N ALA A 430 -6.51 21.90 17.29
CA ALA A 430 -5.51 22.13 16.26
C ALA A 430 -4.71 20.83 16.11
N THR A 431 -4.58 20.37 14.86
CA THR A 431 -3.86 19.14 14.52
C THR A 431 -2.76 19.46 13.53
N TYR A 432 -1.56 18.96 13.80
CA TYR A 432 -0.48 18.83 12.82
C TYR A 432 -0.28 17.35 12.54
N SER A 433 -0.26 16.97 11.28
CA SER A 433 0.10 15.61 10.86
C SER A 433 1.10 15.72 9.72
N GLY A 434 2.24 15.04 9.84
CA GLY A 434 3.31 15.10 8.85
C GLY A 434 3.84 13.73 8.54
N SER A 435 4.23 13.53 7.28
CA SER A 435 4.90 12.32 6.82
C SER A 435 6.11 12.70 5.99
N HIS A 436 7.25 12.08 6.26
CA HIS A 436 8.49 12.26 5.52
C HIS A 436 9.03 10.89 5.14
N THR A 437 9.25 10.67 3.85
CA THR A 437 9.78 9.41 3.32
C THR A 437 11.01 9.72 2.49
N ILE A 438 12.12 9.07 2.79
CA ILE A 438 13.33 9.10 1.96
C ILE A 438 13.53 7.70 1.41
N ALA A 439 13.40 7.55 0.10
CA ALA A 439 13.66 6.30 -0.61
C ALA A 439 15.05 6.42 -1.26
N ARG A 440 15.93 5.46 -0.96
CA ARG A 440 17.27 5.37 -1.52
C ARG A 440 17.46 4.07 -2.28
N ASP A 441 18.12 4.17 -3.41
CA ASP A 441 18.37 3.03 -4.27
C ASP A 441 19.75 3.18 -4.91
N LYS A 442 20.18 2.12 -5.58
CA LYS A 442 21.39 2.13 -6.38
C LYS A 442 21.11 1.32 -7.65
N ASP A 443 21.15 1.99 -8.80
CA ASP A 443 20.80 1.33 -10.05
C ASP A 443 21.73 1.75 -11.17
N THR A 444 21.53 1.13 -12.34
CA THR A 444 22.38 1.33 -13.52
C THR A 444 22.28 2.78 -14.01
N ASP A 445 23.42 3.45 -14.07
CA ASP A 445 23.56 4.79 -14.68
C ASP A 445 23.90 4.59 -16.17
N MET A 446 22.99 5.02 -17.02
CA MET A 446 23.11 4.78 -18.46
C MET A 446 24.30 5.52 -19.09
N ASN A 447 24.74 6.64 -18.52
CA ASN A 447 25.95 7.34 -19.00
C ASN A 447 27.21 6.53 -18.67
N LEU A 448 27.30 6.03 -17.43
CA LEU A 448 28.42 5.18 -17.02
C LEU A 448 28.44 3.87 -17.82
N PHE A 449 27.24 3.30 -18.06
CA PHE A 449 27.13 2.07 -18.85
C PHE A 449 27.58 2.29 -20.28
N GLN A 450 27.13 3.38 -20.93
CA GLN A 450 27.58 3.70 -22.30
C GLN A 450 29.10 3.99 -22.36
N ALA A 451 29.63 4.71 -21.35
CA ALA A 451 31.06 4.95 -21.26
C ALA A 451 31.84 3.63 -21.17
N ALA A 452 31.36 2.68 -20.37
CA ALA A 452 32.00 1.37 -20.23
C ALA A 452 31.92 0.55 -21.53
N LEU A 453 30.83 0.63 -22.27
CA LEU A 453 30.76 0.00 -23.61
C LEU A 453 31.77 0.59 -24.57
N ASN A 454 32.08 1.86 -24.43
CA ASN A 454 33.05 2.59 -25.25
C ASN A 454 34.52 2.44 -24.76
N GLY A 455 34.74 1.70 -23.67
CA GLY A 455 36.07 1.46 -23.11
C GLY A 455 36.55 2.48 -22.08
N TYR A 456 35.64 3.29 -21.55
CA TYR A 456 35.93 4.32 -20.54
C TYR A 456 35.25 3.99 -19.20
N GLY A 457 35.05 2.71 -18.90
CA GLY A 457 34.48 2.27 -17.65
C GLY A 457 35.47 2.19 -16.50
N GLY A 458 34.95 2.05 -15.28
CA GLY A 458 35.73 1.89 -14.07
C GLY A 458 35.88 3.18 -13.26
N PRO A 459 36.02 3.06 -11.93
CA PRO A 459 35.99 4.23 -11.03
C PRO A 459 37.19 5.16 -11.18
N ASN A 460 38.28 4.64 -11.72
CA ASN A 460 39.54 5.38 -11.87
C ASN A 460 39.78 5.88 -13.30
N CYS A 461 38.82 5.71 -14.22
CA CYS A 461 38.82 6.30 -15.53
C CYS A 461 38.17 7.70 -15.43
N ASN A 462 38.94 8.75 -15.62
CA ASN A 462 38.49 10.12 -15.30
C ASN A 462 37.52 10.71 -16.34
N ILE A 463 36.72 9.85 -16.97
CA ILE A 463 35.78 10.28 -18.01
C ILE A 463 34.38 9.71 -17.68
N ARG A 464 33.41 10.58 -17.59
CA ARG A 464 31.99 10.17 -17.52
C ARG A 464 31.33 10.06 -18.88
N PHE A 465 31.83 10.79 -19.89
CA PHE A 465 31.25 10.87 -21.24
C PHE A 465 32.35 10.76 -22.29
N ASN A 466 32.14 10.14 -23.33
CA ASN A 466 32.79 9.99 -24.64
C ASN A 466 34.30 10.27 -24.79
N GLY A 467 35.06 10.54 -23.75
CA GLY A 467 36.48 10.67 -23.77
C GLY A 467 37.04 11.95 -24.36
N ALA A 468 36.23 12.80 -24.95
CA ALA A 468 36.72 13.99 -25.65
C ALA A 468 37.38 14.99 -24.69
N GLY A 469 38.62 15.30 -24.93
CA GLY A 469 39.35 16.35 -24.24
C GLY A 469 40.10 15.94 -22.97
N SER A 470 40.06 14.65 -22.58
CA SER A 470 40.72 14.21 -21.34
C SER A 470 42.10 13.57 -21.53
N GLY A 471 42.44 13.18 -22.77
CA GLY A 471 43.63 12.41 -23.03
C GLY A 471 43.57 10.93 -22.67
N ALA A 472 42.46 10.44 -22.14
CA ALA A 472 42.28 9.03 -21.81
C ALA A 472 42.08 8.21 -23.10
N VAL A 473 42.58 6.97 -23.09
CA VAL A 473 42.49 6.05 -24.21
C VAL A 473 41.61 4.88 -23.83
N ALA A 474 40.65 4.54 -24.68
CA ALA A 474 39.69 3.47 -24.43
C ALA A 474 40.40 2.13 -24.15
N GLY A 475 40.06 1.50 -23.06
CA GLY A 475 40.66 0.21 -22.70
C GLY A 475 42.10 0.25 -22.24
N ALA A 476 42.65 1.43 -21.94
CA ALA A 476 44.04 1.57 -21.53
C ALA A 476 44.14 2.22 -20.14
N GLY A 477 45.16 1.84 -19.39
CA GLY A 477 45.39 2.34 -18.04
C GLY A 477 44.25 1.89 -17.10
N ASN A 478 43.60 2.85 -16.50
CA ASN A 478 42.47 2.58 -15.58
C ASN A 478 41.12 2.51 -16.30
N CYS A 479 41.07 2.65 -17.61
CA CYS A 479 39.80 2.65 -18.34
C CYS A 479 39.50 1.25 -18.87
N LEU A 480 38.32 0.77 -18.59
CA LEU A 480 37.91 -0.63 -18.81
C LEU A 480 36.77 -0.72 -19.81
N TYR A 481 36.79 -1.76 -20.63
CA TYR A 481 35.66 -2.14 -21.47
C TYR A 481 34.70 -3.05 -20.68
N TYR A 482 33.41 -2.78 -20.79
CA TYR A 482 32.39 -3.70 -20.35
C TYR A 482 32.06 -4.73 -21.44
N SER A 483 31.92 -6.01 -21.04
CA SER A 483 31.54 -7.09 -21.95
C SER A 483 30.13 -7.61 -21.63
N PRO A 484 29.11 -7.28 -22.44
CA PRO A 484 27.77 -7.85 -22.24
C PRO A 484 27.70 -9.34 -22.57
N PHE A 485 28.70 -9.91 -23.24
CA PHE A 485 28.78 -11.30 -23.65
C PHE A 485 29.35 -12.23 -22.57
N GLN A 486 29.76 -11.70 -21.44
CA GLN A 486 30.15 -12.53 -20.30
C GLN A 486 28.93 -12.88 -19.49
N SER A 487 28.47 -14.12 -19.63
CA SER A 487 27.31 -14.64 -18.93
C SER A 487 27.52 -14.77 -17.41
N ASP A 488 28.77 -14.68 -16.97
CA ASP A 488 29.14 -14.76 -15.55
C ASP A 488 29.82 -13.45 -15.14
N ASN A 489 29.17 -12.72 -14.24
CA ASN A 489 29.74 -11.47 -13.72
C ASN A 489 31.10 -11.67 -13.04
N ALA A 490 31.41 -12.89 -12.58
CA ALA A 490 32.70 -13.18 -11.98
C ALA A 490 33.88 -12.95 -12.95
N LYS A 491 33.62 -12.92 -14.24
CA LYS A 491 34.61 -12.68 -15.28
C LYS A 491 34.84 -11.20 -15.58
N GLN A 492 33.97 -10.33 -15.05
CA GLN A 492 34.11 -8.88 -15.20
C GLN A 492 34.93 -8.33 -14.04
N ASP A 493 35.63 -7.22 -14.27
CA ASP A 493 36.29 -6.51 -13.17
C ASP A 493 35.25 -6.00 -12.19
N PRO A 494 35.31 -6.39 -10.90
CA PRO A 494 34.30 -5.95 -9.94
C PRO A 494 34.20 -4.43 -9.79
N SER A 495 35.32 -3.71 -9.92
CA SER A 495 35.31 -2.25 -9.83
C SER A 495 34.53 -1.62 -10.98
N LEU A 496 34.59 -2.22 -12.16
CA LEU A 496 33.78 -1.81 -13.31
C LEU A 496 32.29 -1.97 -13.00
N LEU A 497 31.86 -3.15 -12.52
CA LEU A 497 30.45 -3.42 -12.23
C LEU A 497 29.89 -2.47 -11.17
N TYR A 498 30.66 -2.22 -10.10
CA TYR A 498 30.26 -1.27 -9.06
C TYR A 498 30.11 0.14 -9.64
N ASN A 499 30.96 0.52 -10.57
CA ASN A 499 30.96 1.86 -11.16
C ASN A 499 29.82 2.06 -12.17
N LEU A 500 29.14 0.98 -12.62
CA LEU A 500 28.00 1.13 -13.52
C LEU A 500 26.75 1.67 -12.78
N GLN A 501 26.78 1.71 -11.46
CA GLN A 501 25.63 2.09 -10.64
C GLN A 501 25.88 3.42 -9.93
N THR A 502 24.85 4.23 -9.85
CA THR A 502 24.87 5.50 -9.13
C THR A 502 23.75 5.50 -8.08
N ASP A 503 23.98 6.14 -6.94
CA ASP A 503 22.98 6.30 -5.91
C ASP A 503 21.85 7.22 -6.40
N GLU A 504 20.62 6.78 -6.18
CA GLU A 504 19.45 7.60 -6.47
C GLU A 504 18.60 7.72 -5.20
N PHE A 505 17.95 8.86 -5.06
CA PHE A 505 17.03 9.07 -3.95
C PHE A 505 15.81 9.87 -4.37
N SER A 506 14.73 9.65 -3.60
CA SER A 506 13.52 10.46 -3.64
C SER A 506 13.19 10.87 -2.20
N ASP A 507 12.97 12.15 -1.97
CA ASP A 507 12.63 12.74 -0.68
C ASP A 507 11.22 13.32 -0.78
N TYR A 508 10.27 12.68 -0.12
CA TYR A 508 8.84 13.05 -0.15
C TYR A 508 8.40 13.57 1.20
N LYS A 509 7.61 14.64 1.21
CA LYS A 509 7.05 15.19 2.44
C LYS A 509 5.60 15.60 2.24
N ASN A 510 4.71 15.11 3.10
CA ASN A 510 3.30 15.54 3.16
C ASN A 510 3.03 16.15 4.54
N GLU A 511 2.25 17.22 4.60
CA GLU A 511 1.90 17.87 5.86
C GLU A 511 0.44 18.35 5.81
N TYR A 512 -0.29 18.12 6.91
CA TYR A 512 -1.63 18.66 7.17
C TYR A 512 -1.61 19.52 8.43
N PHE A 513 -2.20 20.70 8.35
CA PHE A 513 -2.50 21.57 9.49
C PHE A 513 -4.02 21.71 9.50
N VAL A 514 -4.68 21.28 10.56
CA VAL A 514 -6.14 21.29 10.66
C VAL A 514 -6.57 22.02 11.92
N GLY A 515 -7.43 23.02 11.77
CA GLY A 515 -8.18 23.65 12.87
C GLY A 515 -9.63 23.24 12.76
N GLU A 516 -10.24 22.80 13.85
CA GLU A 516 -11.64 22.38 13.87
C GLU A 516 -12.32 22.89 15.14
N ALA A 517 -13.58 23.33 14.97
CA ALA A 517 -14.44 23.70 16.09
C ALA A 517 -15.83 23.10 15.87
N VAL A 518 -16.36 22.47 16.88
CA VAL A 518 -17.67 21.80 16.86
C VAL A 518 -18.44 22.19 18.13
N ALA A 519 -19.74 22.43 17.97
CA ALA A 519 -20.65 22.56 19.12
C ALA A 519 -21.83 21.65 18.89
N ASN A 520 -22.32 20.99 19.94
CA ASN A 520 -23.48 20.12 19.86
C ASN A 520 -24.33 20.20 21.13
N GLY A 521 -25.61 19.91 20.98
CA GLY A 521 -26.55 19.90 22.10
C GLY A 521 -27.98 19.83 21.60
N SER A 522 -28.91 19.87 22.52
CA SER A 522 -30.34 19.86 22.24
C SER A 522 -30.78 21.29 21.83
N LEU A 523 -31.42 21.39 20.67
CA LEU A 523 -31.92 22.66 20.15
C LEU A 523 -33.33 22.99 20.70
N VAL A 524 -34.24 22.01 20.66
CA VAL A 524 -35.61 22.19 21.07
C VAL A 524 -36.21 20.80 21.36
N THR A 525 -37.19 20.76 22.26
CA THR A 525 -38.01 19.54 22.50
C THR A 525 -39.32 19.68 21.77
N ILE A 526 -39.65 18.71 20.92
CA ILE A 526 -40.86 18.66 20.12
C ILE A 526 -41.58 17.36 20.46
N ASN A 527 -42.81 17.44 20.90
CA ASN A 527 -43.63 16.28 21.31
C ASN A 527 -42.94 15.36 22.35
N GLY A 528 -42.15 15.94 23.25
CA GLY A 528 -41.46 15.19 24.30
C GLY A 528 -40.09 14.63 23.87
N HIS A 529 -39.69 14.74 22.61
CA HIS A 529 -38.44 14.24 22.09
C HIS A 529 -37.48 15.38 21.73
N SER A 530 -36.21 15.19 22.01
CA SER A 530 -35.16 16.17 21.74
C SER A 530 -34.79 16.20 20.25
N LEU A 531 -34.69 17.40 19.69
CA LEU A 531 -34.01 17.63 18.42
C LEU A 531 -32.58 18.02 18.75
N ASP A 532 -31.65 17.08 18.57
CA ASP A 532 -30.24 17.30 18.87
C ASP A 532 -29.52 17.76 17.59
N VAL A 533 -28.64 18.75 17.72
CA VAL A 533 -27.94 19.36 16.59
C VAL A 533 -26.45 19.47 16.89
N ALA A 534 -25.65 19.23 15.87
CA ALA A 534 -24.20 19.54 15.90
C ALA A 534 -23.89 20.47 14.74
N VAL A 535 -23.07 21.49 14.99
CA VAL A 535 -22.57 22.39 13.97
C VAL A 535 -21.06 22.50 14.11
N GLY A 536 -20.38 22.66 12.98
CA GLY A 536 -18.93 22.78 13.06
C GLY A 536 -18.32 23.43 11.83
N VAL A 537 -17.09 23.90 12.03
CA VAL A 537 -16.24 24.46 10.98
C VAL A 537 -14.87 23.84 11.04
N GLN A 538 -14.23 23.74 9.88
CA GLN A 538 -12.86 23.20 9.79
C GLN A 538 -12.08 24.00 8.75
N ALA A 539 -10.84 24.33 9.06
CA ALA A 539 -9.88 24.87 8.10
C ALA A 539 -8.70 23.91 8.03
N ARG A 540 -8.31 23.54 6.80
CA ARG A 540 -7.20 22.60 6.60
C ARG A 540 -6.24 23.15 5.55
N LYS A 541 -4.93 23.07 5.85
CA LYS A 541 -3.87 23.37 4.90
C LYS A 541 -3.11 22.07 4.62
N GLU A 542 -3.03 21.73 3.35
CA GLU A 542 -2.35 20.52 2.87
C GLU A 542 -1.13 20.93 2.07
N LYS A 543 -0.01 20.27 2.31
CA LYS A 543 1.22 20.45 1.54
C LYS A 543 1.77 19.10 1.09
N SER A 544 2.36 19.07 -0.11
CA SER A 544 3.02 17.88 -0.65
C SER A 544 4.26 18.34 -1.44
N ARG A 545 5.40 17.72 -1.14
CA ARG A 545 6.68 18.05 -1.79
C ARG A 545 7.42 16.78 -2.17
N GLY A 546 8.08 16.80 -3.32
CA GLY A 546 9.01 15.76 -3.75
C GLY A 546 10.29 16.36 -4.30
N ILE A 547 11.44 15.83 -3.88
CA ILE A 547 12.78 16.20 -4.35
C ILE A 547 13.48 14.92 -4.76
N TYR A 548 14.20 14.98 -5.88
CA TYR A 548 14.82 13.81 -6.50
C TYR A 548 16.31 14.06 -6.76
N SER A 549 17.09 12.98 -6.76
CA SER A 549 18.50 13.02 -7.13
C SER A 549 18.70 13.44 -8.59
N ASP A 550 19.89 13.93 -8.91
CA ASP A 550 20.23 14.36 -10.26
C ASP A 550 20.06 13.23 -11.29
N LEU A 551 20.35 11.98 -10.92
CA LEU A 551 20.15 10.84 -11.81
C LEU A 551 18.69 10.69 -12.21
N LEU A 552 17.78 10.79 -11.23
CA LEU A 552 16.33 10.71 -11.50
C LEU A 552 15.83 11.94 -12.28
N LEU A 553 16.36 13.12 -11.98
CA LEU A 553 15.98 14.35 -12.71
C LEU A 553 16.43 14.31 -14.16
N SER A 554 17.59 13.73 -14.43
CA SER A 554 18.15 13.64 -15.78
C SER A 554 17.48 12.58 -16.66
N GLY A 555 16.86 11.56 -16.03
CA GLY A 555 16.28 10.42 -16.74
C GLY A 555 17.32 9.41 -17.24
N PHE A 556 18.55 9.45 -16.73
CA PHE A 556 19.60 8.50 -17.09
C PHE A 556 19.69 7.31 -16.14
N GLY A 557 18.78 7.21 -15.17
CA GLY A 557 18.57 5.96 -14.42
C GLY A 557 18.04 4.86 -15.35
N GLY A 558 18.47 3.64 -15.14
CA GLY A 558 18.03 2.52 -15.97
C GLY A 558 16.51 2.32 -15.88
N PHE A 559 15.83 2.35 -17.02
CA PHE A 559 14.39 2.03 -17.15
C PHE A 559 13.46 3.00 -16.39
N ILE A 560 13.91 4.23 -16.13
CA ILE A 560 13.12 5.25 -15.41
C ILE A 560 13.06 6.53 -16.25
N GLY A 561 11.88 7.11 -16.38
CA GLY A 561 11.70 8.41 -17.02
C GLY A 561 12.13 9.55 -16.08
N PRO A 562 12.43 10.73 -16.62
CA PRO A 562 12.92 11.85 -15.81
C PRO A 562 11.86 12.34 -14.82
N ALA A 563 12.25 12.41 -13.54
CA ALA A 563 11.42 12.98 -12.49
C ALA A 563 11.49 14.50 -12.49
N ARG A 564 10.63 15.15 -11.72
CA ARG A 564 10.70 16.61 -11.50
C ARG A 564 10.39 16.92 -10.02
N ASN A 565 11.17 17.81 -9.46
CA ASN A 565 10.89 18.35 -8.13
C ASN A 565 9.55 19.09 -8.13
N TYR A 566 8.78 18.94 -7.04
CA TYR A 566 7.50 19.62 -6.92
C TYR A 566 7.25 20.09 -5.48
N SER A 567 6.39 21.10 -5.35
CA SER A 567 5.89 21.58 -4.07
C SER A 567 4.50 22.17 -4.29
N TYR A 568 3.51 21.55 -3.68
CA TYR A 568 2.10 21.94 -3.81
C TYR A 568 1.53 22.33 -2.45
N THR A 569 0.63 23.30 -2.44
CA THR A 569 -0.13 23.70 -1.26
C THR A 569 -1.59 23.88 -1.63
N ARG A 570 -2.49 23.42 -0.76
CA ARG A 570 -3.93 23.55 -0.95
C ARG A 570 -4.57 23.94 0.40
N ASN A 571 -5.50 24.90 0.38
CA ASN A 571 -6.28 25.28 1.55
C ASN A 571 -7.71 24.77 1.36
N VAL A 572 -8.28 24.21 2.41
CA VAL A 572 -9.65 23.67 2.41
C VAL A 572 -10.41 24.34 3.55
N LYS A 573 -11.61 24.83 3.26
CA LYS A 573 -12.51 25.39 4.26
C LYS A 573 -13.80 24.59 4.26
N SER A 574 -14.30 24.25 5.44
CA SER A 574 -15.48 23.41 5.57
C SER A 574 -16.43 23.95 6.61
N ALA A 575 -17.74 23.73 6.37
CA ALA A 575 -18.78 23.92 7.36
C ALA A 575 -19.70 22.71 7.31
N PHE A 576 -20.22 22.28 8.46
CA PHE A 576 -21.09 21.14 8.52
C PHE A 576 -22.16 21.28 9.60
N VAL A 577 -23.26 20.56 9.39
CA VAL A 577 -24.38 20.47 10.31
C VAL A 577 -24.86 19.03 10.34
N GLU A 578 -25.25 18.58 11.52
CA GLU A 578 -25.90 17.30 11.74
C GLU A 578 -27.07 17.51 12.68
N ALA A 579 -28.21 16.87 12.43
CA ALA A 579 -29.39 16.91 13.27
C ALA A 579 -29.93 15.51 13.46
N ASN A 580 -30.36 15.18 14.66
CA ASN A 580 -31.03 13.92 14.99
C ASN A 580 -32.32 14.20 15.73
N TYR A 581 -33.40 13.57 15.30
CA TYR A 581 -34.71 13.73 15.93
C TYR A 581 -35.37 12.37 16.09
N GLU A 582 -35.80 12.07 17.32
CA GLU A 582 -36.62 10.90 17.61
C GLU A 582 -38.07 11.28 17.33
N VAL A 583 -38.63 10.79 16.22
CA VAL A 583 -39.95 11.16 15.72
C VAL A 583 -41.04 10.55 16.58
N ILE A 584 -40.85 9.29 16.96
CA ILE A 584 -41.64 8.52 17.95
C ILE A 584 -40.62 7.62 18.68
N ASP A 585 -41.03 7.07 19.81
CA ASP A 585 -40.16 6.20 20.61
C ASP A 585 -39.48 5.14 19.72
N GLY A 586 -38.16 5.15 19.69
CA GLY A 586 -37.35 4.19 18.94
C GLY A 586 -37.15 4.50 17.45
N LEU A 587 -37.83 5.53 16.91
CA LEU A 587 -37.63 5.91 15.49
C LEU A 587 -36.82 7.21 15.41
N ASN A 588 -35.57 7.10 15.06
CA ASN A 588 -34.63 8.22 14.92
C ASN A 588 -34.41 8.53 13.46
N VAL A 589 -34.46 9.82 13.11
CA VAL A 589 -34.13 10.34 11.78
C VAL A 589 -32.91 11.24 11.96
N ASN A 590 -31.83 10.95 11.22
CA ASN A 590 -30.60 11.72 11.24
C ASN A 590 -30.39 12.35 9.88
N ALA A 591 -30.13 13.65 9.84
CA ALA A 591 -29.82 14.38 8.63
C ALA A 591 -28.50 15.13 8.82
N ALA A 592 -27.62 15.06 7.82
CA ALA A 592 -26.33 15.74 7.91
C ALA A 592 -25.95 16.31 6.54
N ALA A 593 -25.20 17.39 6.55
CA ALA A 593 -24.62 17.97 5.35
C ALA A 593 -23.29 18.64 5.67
N ARG A 594 -22.34 18.48 4.75
CA ARG A 594 -21.04 19.13 4.85
C ARG A 594 -20.70 19.78 3.51
N TYR A 595 -20.22 21.01 3.56
CA TYR A 595 -19.68 21.74 2.42
C TYR A 595 -18.18 21.89 2.59
N GLU A 596 -17.42 21.62 1.55
CA GLU A 596 -15.97 21.85 1.51
C GLU A 596 -15.59 22.67 0.26
N ASP A 597 -14.80 23.71 0.46
CA ASP A 597 -14.25 24.57 -0.60
C ASP A 597 -12.73 24.37 -0.65
N TYR A 598 -12.23 24.00 -1.82
CA TYR A 598 -10.83 23.73 -2.10
C TYR A 598 -10.15 24.87 -2.89
N GLY A 599 -10.89 25.97 -3.15
CA GLY A 599 -10.42 27.10 -3.95
C GLY A 599 -10.64 26.93 -5.46
N GLY A 600 -10.31 25.78 -6.01
CA GLY A 600 -10.52 25.48 -7.43
C GLY A 600 -11.78 24.68 -7.72
N PHE A 601 -12.37 24.08 -6.71
CA PHE A 601 -13.61 23.31 -6.79
C PHE A 601 -14.22 23.22 -5.39
N ASN A 602 -15.47 22.79 -5.34
CA ASN A 602 -16.15 22.57 -4.05
C ASN A 602 -16.97 21.30 -4.11
N SER A 603 -17.44 20.85 -2.97
CA SER A 603 -18.29 19.67 -2.87
C SER A 603 -19.23 19.78 -1.69
N THR A 604 -20.45 19.28 -1.87
CA THR A 604 -21.46 19.16 -0.81
C THR A 604 -21.80 17.68 -0.62
N ALA A 605 -21.75 17.21 0.62
CA ALA A 605 -22.00 15.83 0.99
C ALA A 605 -23.22 15.74 1.91
N PRO A 606 -24.43 15.54 1.37
CA PRO A 606 -25.62 15.33 2.19
C PRO A 606 -25.77 13.86 2.61
N LYS A 607 -26.46 13.63 3.73
CA LYS A 607 -26.84 12.30 4.21
C LYS A 607 -28.19 12.39 4.91
N LEU A 608 -29.03 11.40 4.65
CA LEU A 608 -30.27 11.15 5.41
C LEU A 608 -30.23 9.69 5.87
N ALA A 609 -30.47 9.47 7.15
CA ALA A 609 -30.41 8.13 7.71
C ALA A 609 -31.51 7.93 8.74
N VAL A 610 -32.00 6.72 8.85
CA VAL A 610 -33.10 6.34 9.72
C VAL A 610 -32.67 5.11 10.50
N ASN A 611 -32.96 5.12 11.80
CA ASN A 611 -32.88 3.92 12.64
C ASN A 611 -34.20 3.78 13.38
N TRP A 612 -34.82 2.58 13.26
CA TRP A 612 -36.10 2.30 13.89
C TRP A 612 -36.03 1.02 14.71
N ARG A 613 -36.08 1.17 16.00
CA ARG A 613 -36.24 0.02 16.93
C ARG A 613 -37.71 -0.38 16.98
N VAL A 614 -38.10 -1.27 16.04
CA VAL A 614 -39.48 -1.74 15.88
C VAL A 614 -39.92 -2.54 17.11
N LEU A 615 -39.01 -3.33 17.66
CA LEU A 615 -39.19 -4.13 18.88
C LEU A 615 -37.87 -4.07 19.67
N PRO A 616 -37.89 -4.36 20.98
CA PRO A 616 -36.65 -4.41 21.75
C PRO A 616 -35.55 -5.31 21.10
N GLN A 617 -35.99 -6.33 20.35
CA GLN A 617 -35.13 -7.31 19.73
C GLN A 617 -34.82 -7.00 18.24
N ILE A 618 -35.53 -6.03 17.63
CA ILE A 618 -35.40 -5.78 16.17
C ILE A 618 -35.20 -4.29 15.92
N SER A 619 -34.10 -3.96 15.33
CA SER A 619 -33.81 -2.61 14.81
C SER A 619 -33.62 -2.66 13.31
N LEU A 620 -34.23 -1.76 12.58
CA LEU A 620 -34.09 -1.54 11.15
C LEU A 620 -33.28 -0.25 10.94
N ARG A 621 -32.46 -0.22 9.91
CA ARG A 621 -31.73 0.99 9.59
C ARG A 621 -31.64 1.19 8.08
N GLY A 622 -31.52 2.45 7.66
CA GLY A 622 -31.33 2.76 6.27
C GLY A 622 -30.63 4.10 6.11
N SER A 623 -29.86 4.26 5.05
CA SER A 623 -29.21 5.53 4.77
C SER A 623 -29.10 5.77 3.27
N LEU A 624 -29.18 7.06 2.92
CA LEU A 624 -28.90 7.60 1.60
C LEU A 624 -27.88 8.70 1.78
N SER A 625 -26.78 8.66 1.03
CA SER A 625 -25.77 9.71 1.14
C SER A 625 -25.07 9.93 -0.20
N ARG A 626 -24.49 11.12 -0.34
CA ARG A 626 -23.49 11.40 -1.36
C ARG A 626 -22.16 11.65 -0.67
N ALA A 627 -21.20 10.79 -0.95
CA ALA A 627 -19.84 10.92 -0.48
C ALA A 627 -18.94 11.43 -1.62
N PHE A 628 -17.73 11.91 -1.30
CA PHE A 628 -16.82 12.37 -2.33
C PHE A 628 -15.37 12.17 -1.95
N GLN A 629 -14.53 12.08 -2.99
CA GLN A 629 -13.08 12.08 -2.87
C GLN A 629 -12.53 13.26 -3.66
N ALA A 630 -11.69 14.07 -3.01
CA ALA A 630 -11.05 15.19 -3.66
C ALA A 630 -9.96 14.69 -4.62
N PRO A 631 -9.72 15.34 -5.76
CA PRO A 631 -8.55 15.03 -6.57
C PRO A 631 -7.26 15.19 -5.72
N ALA A 632 -6.30 14.31 -5.93
CA ALA A 632 -5.00 14.47 -5.27
C ALA A 632 -4.42 15.85 -5.63
N ILE A 633 -3.67 16.43 -4.69
CA ILE A 633 -3.20 17.81 -4.85
C ILE A 633 -2.37 18.00 -6.14
N ALA A 634 -1.54 17.02 -6.48
CA ALA A 634 -0.75 17.04 -7.71
C ALA A 634 -1.63 16.97 -8.96
N ASN A 635 -2.69 16.14 -8.92
CA ASN A 635 -3.58 15.95 -10.07
C ASN A 635 -4.36 17.22 -10.42
N SER A 636 -4.54 18.13 -9.46
CA SER A 636 -5.29 19.38 -9.64
C SER A 636 -4.43 20.53 -10.20
N SER A 637 -3.29 20.21 -10.82
CA SER A 637 -2.37 21.20 -11.38
C SER A 637 -2.07 20.88 -12.84
N ASN A 638 -1.39 21.78 -13.55
CA ASN A 638 -0.86 21.51 -14.90
C ASN A 638 0.52 20.85 -14.88
N ALA A 639 1.01 20.49 -13.71
CA ALA A 639 2.37 20.01 -13.55
C ALA A 639 2.51 18.55 -13.99
N LEU A 640 3.75 18.18 -14.31
CA LEU A 640 4.12 16.78 -14.49
C LEU A 640 4.00 16.06 -13.13
N ILE A 641 3.13 15.04 -13.08
CA ILE A 641 2.88 14.25 -11.86
C ILE A 641 3.86 13.09 -11.74
N SER A 642 4.05 12.39 -12.85
CA SER A 642 4.90 11.19 -12.88
C SER A 642 5.39 10.91 -14.28
N THR A 643 6.48 10.20 -14.37
CA THR A 643 6.97 9.60 -15.62
C THR A 643 7.09 8.09 -15.41
N GLY A 644 6.83 7.38 -16.47
CA GLY A 644 7.00 5.93 -16.53
C GLY A 644 7.44 5.54 -17.91
N VAL A 645 7.63 4.25 -18.13
CA VAL A 645 7.92 3.71 -19.45
C VAL A 645 6.87 2.65 -19.78
N GLY A 646 6.48 2.62 -21.05
CA GLY A 646 5.51 1.65 -21.56
C GLY A 646 5.87 1.19 -22.94
N ASN A 647 5.50 -0.04 -23.25
CA ASN A 647 5.72 -0.62 -24.57
C ASN A 647 4.63 -0.06 -25.51
N ILE A 648 5.02 0.87 -26.36
CA ILE A 648 4.09 1.66 -27.20
C ILE A 648 4.45 1.46 -28.68
N THR A 649 3.44 1.16 -29.48
CA THR A 649 3.58 1.05 -30.94
C THR A 649 3.36 2.44 -31.56
N ASP A 650 4.33 2.89 -32.33
CA ASP A 650 4.21 4.14 -33.09
C ASP A 650 3.55 3.86 -34.45
N PRO A 651 2.34 4.38 -34.71
CA PRO A 651 1.69 4.12 -35.98
C PRO A 651 2.43 4.68 -37.23
N LYS A 652 3.37 5.60 -37.04
CA LYS A 652 4.12 6.19 -38.18
C LYS A 652 5.16 5.24 -38.74
N ASP A 653 5.86 4.50 -37.86
CA ASP A 653 6.97 3.64 -38.30
C ASP A 653 6.71 2.17 -37.99
N GLY A 654 5.59 1.86 -37.32
CA GLY A 654 5.22 0.50 -36.95
C GLY A 654 6.06 -0.09 -35.82
N THR A 655 7.00 0.67 -35.23
CA THR A 655 7.89 0.11 -34.19
C THR A 655 7.18 0.06 -32.83
N THR A 656 7.34 -1.07 -32.15
CA THR A 656 6.90 -1.24 -30.76
C THR A 656 8.15 -1.26 -29.87
N THR A 657 8.25 -0.29 -28.97
CA THR A 657 9.40 -0.19 -28.06
C THR A 657 8.99 0.54 -26.78
N PHE A 658 9.85 0.49 -25.77
CA PHE A 658 9.64 1.23 -24.53
C PHE A 658 9.81 2.74 -24.81
N ARG A 659 8.78 3.50 -24.49
CA ARG A 659 8.75 4.96 -24.63
C ARG A 659 8.35 5.59 -23.30
N THR A 660 8.80 6.82 -23.09
CA THR A 660 8.41 7.58 -21.89
C THR A 660 6.93 7.94 -21.95
N ILE A 661 6.24 7.73 -20.83
CA ILE A 661 4.86 8.20 -20.62
C ILE A 661 4.93 9.28 -19.55
N ALA A 662 4.69 10.52 -19.94
CA ALA A 662 4.71 11.67 -19.05
C ALA A 662 3.26 12.03 -18.65
N THR A 663 2.91 11.82 -17.38
CA THR A 663 1.54 12.05 -16.89
C THR A 663 1.45 13.44 -16.28
N TYR A 664 0.52 14.24 -16.80
CA TYR A 664 0.24 15.58 -16.32
C TYR A 664 -1.08 15.64 -15.57
N GLY A 665 -1.16 16.53 -14.60
CA GLY A 665 -2.39 16.83 -13.91
C GLY A 665 -3.35 17.66 -14.77
N ASN A 666 -4.50 18.00 -14.20
CA ASN A 666 -5.55 18.77 -14.88
C ASN A 666 -6.26 19.63 -13.83
N PRO A 667 -6.09 20.95 -13.89
CA PRO A 667 -6.73 21.85 -12.92
C PRO A 667 -8.26 21.89 -13.01
N ASN A 668 -8.85 21.34 -14.09
CA ASN A 668 -10.29 21.30 -14.28
C ASN A 668 -10.94 20.03 -13.70
N LEU A 669 -10.17 19.21 -12.99
CA LEU A 669 -10.72 18.00 -12.37
C LEU A 669 -11.78 18.33 -11.33
N LYS A 670 -12.88 17.58 -11.40
CA LYS A 670 -13.97 17.63 -10.43
C LYS A 670 -13.76 16.56 -9.36
N PRO A 671 -14.34 16.72 -8.17
CA PRO A 671 -14.34 15.64 -7.19
C PRO A 671 -14.98 14.37 -7.75
N GLN A 672 -14.41 13.24 -7.40
CA GLN A 672 -15.05 11.94 -7.60
C GLN A 672 -16.18 11.85 -6.58
N THR A 673 -17.36 11.39 -6.96
CA THR A 673 -18.51 11.29 -6.06
C THR A 673 -19.06 9.87 -6.05
N ALA A 674 -19.68 9.50 -4.93
CA ALA A 674 -20.35 8.22 -4.82
C ALA A 674 -21.73 8.43 -4.21
N ASP A 675 -22.76 7.93 -4.90
CA ASP A 675 -24.11 7.84 -4.34
C ASP A 675 -24.17 6.49 -3.60
N VAL A 676 -24.49 6.55 -2.31
CA VAL A 676 -24.41 5.41 -1.41
C VAL A 676 -25.79 5.13 -0.82
N PHE A 677 -26.18 3.87 -0.85
CA PHE A 677 -27.41 3.36 -0.25
C PHE A 677 -27.09 2.19 0.67
N ASN A 678 -27.62 2.22 1.89
CA ASN A 678 -27.59 1.11 2.83
C ASN A 678 -28.97 0.84 3.39
N PHE A 679 -29.27 -0.44 3.61
CA PHE A 679 -30.46 -0.89 4.33
C PHE A 679 -30.11 -2.14 5.10
N GLY A 680 -30.46 -2.19 6.40
CA GLY A 680 -30.11 -3.33 7.22
C GLY A 680 -31.03 -3.55 8.40
N ALA A 681 -30.85 -4.68 9.05
CA ALA A 681 -31.56 -5.08 10.24
C ALA A 681 -30.60 -5.67 11.27
N THR A 682 -30.84 -5.37 12.53
CA THR A 682 -30.19 -6.04 13.65
C THR A 682 -31.24 -6.78 14.46
N PHE A 683 -30.94 -8.01 14.80
CA PHE A 683 -31.84 -8.91 15.52
C PHE A 683 -31.15 -9.45 16.78
N LEU A 684 -31.80 -9.28 17.94
CA LEU A 684 -31.29 -9.66 19.27
C LEU A 684 -32.26 -10.67 19.90
N PRO A 685 -32.29 -11.91 19.37
CA PRO A 685 -33.39 -12.85 19.76
C PRO A 685 -33.27 -13.34 21.20
N VAL A 686 -32.09 -13.51 21.73
CA VAL A 686 -31.81 -13.95 23.09
C VAL A 686 -30.59 -13.19 23.63
N PRO A 687 -30.40 -13.15 24.95
CA PRO A 687 -29.23 -12.48 25.54
C PRO A 687 -27.93 -13.01 24.97
N LYS A 688 -26.99 -12.11 24.72
CA LYS A 688 -25.65 -12.40 24.14
C LYS A 688 -25.72 -12.91 22.70
N MET A 689 -26.87 -12.87 22.02
CA MET A 689 -26.95 -13.17 20.59
C MET A 689 -27.25 -11.90 19.82
N ARG A 690 -26.49 -11.66 18.77
CA ARG A 690 -26.68 -10.55 17.84
C ARG A 690 -26.49 -11.05 16.41
N LEU A 691 -27.43 -10.71 15.55
CA LEU A 691 -27.35 -10.97 14.12
C LEU A 691 -27.63 -9.65 13.40
N SER A 692 -26.79 -9.28 12.47
CA SER A 692 -26.96 -8.08 11.66
C SER A 692 -26.82 -8.47 10.18
N VAL A 693 -27.71 -7.97 9.35
CA VAL A 693 -27.69 -8.16 7.90
C VAL A 693 -27.85 -6.78 7.26
N ASP A 694 -26.96 -6.43 6.37
CA ASP A 694 -26.92 -5.13 5.70
C ASP A 694 -26.72 -5.29 4.21
N PHE A 695 -27.65 -4.79 3.41
CA PHE A 695 -27.49 -4.57 1.98
C PHE A 695 -26.87 -3.20 1.78
N TRP A 696 -25.89 -3.13 0.86
CA TRP A 696 -25.20 -1.87 0.55
C TRP A 696 -24.98 -1.74 -0.95
N GLN A 697 -24.99 -0.49 -1.44
CA GLN A 697 -24.68 -0.18 -2.83
C GLN A 697 -23.90 1.14 -2.91
N PHE A 698 -22.86 1.15 -3.74
CA PHE A 698 -22.07 2.34 -4.09
C PHE A 698 -22.12 2.51 -5.60
N LYS A 699 -22.48 3.71 -6.06
CA LYS A 699 -22.35 4.10 -7.45
C LYS A 699 -21.34 5.25 -7.52
N TYR A 700 -20.13 4.93 -8.00
CA TYR A 700 -19.00 5.83 -8.03
C TYR A 700 -18.96 6.54 -9.37
N ASN A 701 -18.97 7.87 -9.36
CA ASN A 701 -19.10 8.71 -10.54
C ASN A 701 -17.88 9.63 -10.67
N ASN A 702 -17.60 10.11 -11.88
CA ASN A 702 -16.52 11.07 -12.15
C ASN A 702 -15.15 10.53 -11.70
N GLN A 703 -14.92 9.22 -11.78
CA GLN A 703 -13.64 8.65 -11.37
C GLN A 703 -12.49 9.27 -12.17
N ILE A 704 -11.43 9.67 -11.46
CA ILE A 704 -10.26 10.26 -12.10
C ILE A 704 -9.42 9.13 -12.69
N GLN A 705 -9.19 9.23 -13.99
CA GLN A 705 -8.41 8.28 -14.78
C GLN A 705 -7.32 9.02 -15.53
N THR A 706 -6.33 8.29 -16.02
CA THR A 706 -5.27 8.83 -16.87
C THR A 706 -5.47 8.30 -18.28
N GLN A 707 -5.27 9.16 -19.28
CA GLN A 707 -5.34 8.75 -20.68
C GLN A 707 -4.37 7.60 -20.96
N GLY A 708 -4.79 6.64 -21.77
CA GLY A 708 -3.89 5.58 -22.23
C GLY A 708 -2.91 6.10 -23.27
N ALA A 709 -1.61 5.92 -23.06
CA ALA A 709 -0.59 6.45 -23.95
C ALA A 709 -0.72 5.88 -25.38
N GLN A 710 -0.99 4.57 -25.50
CA GLN A 710 -1.24 3.98 -26.83
C GLN A 710 -2.44 4.61 -27.53
N ALA A 711 -3.52 4.87 -26.78
CA ALA A 711 -4.71 5.52 -27.34
C ALA A 711 -4.39 6.93 -27.85
N VAL A 712 -3.61 7.69 -27.09
CA VAL A 712 -3.20 9.06 -27.46
C VAL A 712 -2.43 9.07 -28.78
N ILE A 713 -1.38 8.24 -28.91
CA ILE A 713 -0.56 8.20 -30.13
C ILE A 713 -1.33 7.58 -31.31
N SER A 714 -2.23 6.62 -31.07
CA SER A 714 -3.02 5.99 -32.13
C SER A 714 -4.08 6.96 -32.67
N ALA A 715 -4.66 7.78 -31.82
CA ALA A 715 -5.68 8.75 -32.22
C ALA A 715 -5.07 9.85 -33.11
N ASN A 716 -3.89 10.35 -32.78
CA ASN A 716 -3.20 11.36 -33.60
C ASN A 716 -1.68 11.27 -33.36
N PRO A 717 -0.97 10.52 -34.23
CA PRO A 717 0.49 10.40 -34.11
C PRO A 717 1.26 11.71 -34.30
N ASN A 718 0.61 12.76 -34.82
CA ASN A 718 1.23 14.08 -35.05
C ASN A 718 0.83 15.11 -33.99
N SER A 719 0.10 14.72 -32.95
CA SER A 719 -0.32 15.68 -31.93
C SER A 719 0.86 16.21 -31.13
N SER A 720 0.73 17.38 -30.54
CA SER A 720 1.74 17.97 -29.65
C SER A 720 1.96 17.13 -28.39
N ALA A 721 1.08 16.18 -28.11
CA ALA A 721 1.24 15.22 -27.01
C ALA A 721 2.29 14.15 -27.32
N VAL A 722 2.69 13.99 -28.60
CA VAL A 722 3.68 12.98 -29.01
C VAL A 722 4.99 13.71 -29.34
N ILE A 723 5.94 13.63 -28.41
CA ILE A 723 7.27 14.24 -28.58
C ILE A 723 8.13 13.25 -29.38
N ARG A 724 8.70 13.74 -30.47
CA ARG A 724 9.46 12.92 -31.40
C ARG A 724 10.92 13.32 -31.42
N ASP A 725 11.78 12.35 -31.66
CA ASP A 725 13.19 12.57 -31.95
C ASP A 725 13.34 13.39 -33.25
N THR A 726 14.08 14.46 -33.20
CA THR A 726 14.22 15.38 -34.33
C THR A 726 15.04 14.79 -35.49
N THR A 727 15.87 13.78 -35.21
CA THR A 727 16.74 13.14 -36.21
C THR A 727 16.04 11.95 -36.88
N THR A 728 15.41 11.09 -36.06
CA THR A 728 14.82 9.84 -36.55
C THR A 728 13.33 9.95 -36.82
N GLY A 729 12.64 10.94 -36.23
CA GLY A 729 11.19 11.09 -36.33
C GLY A 729 10.41 10.13 -35.43
N SER A 730 11.09 9.22 -34.73
CA SER A 730 10.45 8.22 -33.87
C SER A 730 9.90 8.85 -32.61
N ALA A 731 8.74 8.35 -32.13
CA ALA A 731 8.13 8.83 -30.89
C ALA A 731 9.04 8.48 -29.70
N GLN A 732 9.32 9.46 -28.84
CA GLN A 732 10.13 9.30 -27.62
C GLN A 732 9.26 9.37 -26.36
N THR A 733 8.40 10.40 -26.26
CA THR A 733 7.57 10.63 -25.08
C THR A 733 6.12 10.84 -25.50
N ILE A 734 5.21 10.20 -24.80
CA ILE A 734 3.77 10.44 -24.95
C ILE A 734 3.26 11.14 -23.70
N ASN A 735 2.79 12.37 -23.87
CA ASN A 735 2.17 13.14 -22.79
C ASN A 735 0.72 12.71 -22.64
N VAL A 736 0.35 12.33 -21.41
CA VAL A 736 -1.02 11.93 -21.07
C VAL A 736 -1.52 12.82 -19.93
N THR A 737 -2.84 12.97 -19.84
CA THR A 737 -3.44 13.88 -18.87
C THR A 737 -4.50 13.14 -18.05
N SER A 738 -4.65 13.53 -16.78
CA SER A 738 -5.73 13.05 -15.93
C SER A 738 -7.07 13.70 -16.33
N PHE A 739 -8.15 12.93 -16.24
CA PHE A 739 -9.50 13.40 -16.58
C PHE A 739 -10.55 12.70 -15.72
N ASN A 740 -11.72 13.33 -15.58
CA ASN A 740 -12.88 12.66 -14.96
C ASN A 740 -13.58 11.80 -16.02
N ALA A 741 -13.62 10.51 -15.78
CA ALA A 741 -14.36 9.59 -16.65
C ALA A 741 -15.86 9.85 -16.53
N THR A 742 -16.60 9.76 -17.63
CA THR A 742 -18.06 9.89 -17.65
C THR A 742 -18.78 8.69 -17.03
N SER A 743 -18.05 7.63 -16.78
CA SER A 743 -18.48 6.34 -16.28
C SER A 743 -17.74 6.02 -14.99
N GLY A 744 -18.13 4.95 -14.32
CA GLY A 744 -17.52 4.61 -13.04
C GLY A 744 -17.85 3.19 -12.60
N THR A 745 -17.60 2.94 -11.32
CA THR A 745 -17.78 1.61 -10.72
C THR A 745 -19.12 1.58 -9.97
N LYS A 746 -19.91 0.52 -10.18
CA LYS A 746 -21.10 0.25 -9.38
C LYS A 746 -20.88 -1.07 -8.66
N THR A 747 -20.90 -1.02 -7.32
CA THR A 747 -20.73 -2.23 -6.52
C THR A 747 -21.85 -2.33 -5.48
N SER A 748 -22.31 -3.55 -5.22
CA SER A 748 -23.29 -3.82 -4.17
C SER A 748 -23.07 -5.20 -3.57
N GLY A 749 -23.57 -5.38 -2.36
CA GLY A 749 -23.45 -6.65 -1.67
C GLY A 749 -24.26 -6.72 -0.40
N ILE A 750 -24.07 -7.82 0.29
CA ILE A 750 -24.68 -8.09 1.59
C ILE A 750 -23.57 -8.37 2.60
N ASP A 751 -23.63 -7.69 3.73
CA ASP A 751 -22.80 -8.00 4.89
C ASP A 751 -23.67 -8.70 5.94
N VAL A 752 -23.10 -9.75 6.53
CA VAL A 752 -23.73 -10.44 7.67
C VAL A 752 -22.73 -10.45 8.80
N ALA A 753 -23.17 -10.09 9.99
CA ALA A 753 -22.38 -10.24 11.21
C ALA A 753 -23.22 -10.95 12.26
N ALA A 754 -22.68 -12.03 12.81
CA ALA A 754 -23.36 -12.84 13.81
C ALA A 754 -22.43 -13.06 15.01
N GLN A 755 -23.01 -13.00 16.19
CA GLN A 755 -22.29 -13.33 17.43
C GLN A 755 -23.24 -14.00 18.39
N TYR A 756 -22.79 -15.05 19.09
CA TYR A 756 -23.60 -15.73 20.10
C TYR A 756 -22.69 -16.24 21.22
N GLY A 757 -22.97 -15.79 22.43
CA GLY A 757 -22.32 -16.22 23.67
C GLY A 757 -23.18 -17.12 24.49
N PHE A 758 -22.66 -18.27 24.94
CA PHE A 758 -23.37 -19.21 25.81
C PHE A 758 -22.37 -19.97 26.67
N ASN A 759 -22.88 -20.69 27.66
CA ASN A 759 -22.05 -21.49 28.55
C ASN A 759 -22.32 -22.99 28.33
N VAL A 760 -21.24 -23.79 28.35
CA VAL A 760 -21.27 -25.25 28.37
C VAL A 760 -20.59 -25.65 29.66
N GLY A 761 -21.38 -25.96 30.69
CA GLY A 761 -20.84 -26.14 32.03
C GLY A 761 -20.12 -24.87 32.50
N LYS A 762 -18.83 -24.99 32.80
CA LYS A 762 -17.98 -23.87 33.24
C LYS A 762 -17.26 -23.18 32.09
N VAL A 763 -17.40 -23.69 30.86
CA VAL A 763 -16.75 -23.11 29.70
C VAL A 763 -17.67 -22.04 29.09
N GLN A 764 -17.19 -20.81 28.99
CA GLN A 764 -17.86 -19.76 28.23
C GLN A 764 -17.48 -19.88 26.77
N VAL A 765 -18.47 -19.99 25.88
CA VAL A 765 -18.27 -20.14 24.44
C VAL A 765 -18.81 -18.88 23.76
N THR A 766 -18.01 -18.31 22.85
CA THR A 766 -18.46 -17.20 21.98
C THR A 766 -18.21 -17.60 20.53
N LEU A 767 -19.27 -17.69 19.75
CA LEU A 767 -19.21 -17.89 18.30
C LEU A 767 -19.40 -16.55 17.62
N ARG A 768 -18.65 -16.33 16.56
CA ARG A 768 -18.76 -15.10 15.76
C ARG A 768 -18.52 -15.40 14.28
N ASP A 769 -19.17 -14.64 13.41
CA ASP A 769 -18.92 -14.71 11.97
C ASP A 769 -19.18 -13.32 11.38
N ALA A 770 -18.32 -12.93 10.46
CA ALA A 770 -18.48 -11.74 9.65
C ALA A 770 -18.29 -12.14 8.19
N VAL A 771 -19.28 -11.83 7.38
CA VAL A 771 -19.32 -12.23 5.96
C VAL A 771 -19.57 -11.01 5.09
N THR A 772 -18.91 -10.95 3.94
CA THR A 772 -19.25 -10.06 2.84
C THR A 772 -19.48 -10.91 1.58
N TYR A 773 -20.63 -10.69 0.95
CA TYR A 773 -21.02 -11.36 -0.29
C TYR A 773 -21.33 -10.30 -1.34
N LEU A 774 -20.54 -10.27 -2.43
CA LEU A 774 -20.74 -9.33 -3.53
C LEU A 774 -21.87 -9.79 -4.44
N LEU A 775 -22.83 -8.90 -4.68
CA LEU A 775 -23.92 -9.09 -5.63
C LEU A 775 -23.55 -8.50 -7.00
N LYS A 776 -22.80 -7.38 -6.99
CA LYS A 776 -22.48 -6.64 -8.19
C LYS A 776 -21.12 -5.94 -8.04
N TYR A 777 -20.33 -5.95 -9.11
CA TYR A 777 -19.10 -5.15 -9.22
C TYR A 777 -18.88 -4.80 -10.69
N ASP A 778 -19.66 -3.85 -11.18
CA ASP A 778 -19.59 -3.40 -12.57
C ASP A 778 -18.56 -2.30 -12.71
N ILE A 779 -17.70 -2.44 -13.70
CA ILE A 779 -16.70 -1.45 -14.09
C ILE A 779 -17.12 -0.93 -15.46
N ASP A 780 -17.57 0.32 -15.48
CA ASP A 780 -18.02 0.99 -16.70
C ASP A 780 -16.85 1.79 -17.28
N THR A 781 -16.40 1.44 -18.48
CA THR A 781 -15.29 2.11 -19.16
C THR A 781 -15.80 3.24 -20.10
N GLY A 782 -17.11 3.46 -20.14
CA GLY A 782 -17.74 4.41 -21.06
C GLY A 782 -18.15 3.77 -22.40
N SER A 783 -17.52 2.69 -22.79
CA SER A 783 -17.85 1.94 -24.02
C SER A 783 -18.45 0.59 -23.72
N VAL A 784 -17.99 -0.06 -22.65
CA VAL A 784 -18.46 -1.40 -22.24
C VAL A 784 -18.54 -1.44 -20.72
N VAL A 785 -19.51 -2.17 -20.19
CA VAL A 785 -19.62 -2.47 -18.76
C VAL A 785 -19.12 -3.91 -18.53
N TYR A 786 -18.14 -4.06 -17.66
CA TYR A 786 -17.56 -5.36 -17.30
C TYR A 786 -18.04 -5.79 -15.92
N ASP A 787 -18.49 -7.03 -15.81
CA ASP A 787 -18.74 -7.63 -14.49
C ASP A 787 -17.39 -8.13 -13.95
N GLY A 788 -16.93 -7.52 -12.86
CA GLY A 788 -15.67 -7.86 -12.22
C GLY A 788 -15.77 -8.92 -11.14
N ILE A 789 -16.98 -9.39 -10.80
CA ILE A 789 -17.15 -10.35 -9.69
C ILE A 789 -16.58 -11.71 -10.06
N GLY A 790 -15.67 -12.20 -9.21
CA GLY A 790 -15.07 -13.50 -9.42
C GLY A 790 -13.99 -13.50 -10.50
N TYR A 791 -13.53 -12.30 -10.89
CA TYR A 791 -12.49 -12.15 -11.90
C TYR A 791 -11.30 -11.36 -11.37
N ARG A 792 -10.15 -11.69 -11.90
CA ARG A 792 -8.98 -10.83 -11.94
C ARG A 792 -8.74 -10.47 -13.40
N ASN A 793 -8.91 -9.21 -13.76
CA ASN A 793 -8.73 -8.77 -15.16
C ASN A 793 -8.07 -7.36 -15.18
N ALA A 794 -7.81 -6.86 -16.38
CA ALA A 794 -7.14 -5.58 -16.57
C ALA A 794 -7.92 -4.39 -15.98
N PHE A 795 -9.23 -4.51 -15.86
CA PHE A 795 -10.08 -3.43 -15.34
C PHE A 795 -10.13 -3.41 -13.81
N ASN A 796 -10.04 -4.58 -13.17
CA ASN A 796 -9.95 -4.67 -11.71
C ASN A 796 -8.64 -4.07 -11.18
N GLN A 797 -7.73 -3.71 -12.06
CA GLN A 797 -6.40 -3.22 -11.71
C GLN A 797 -6.24 -1.73 -11.90
N SER A 798 -7.32 -1.02 -12.18
CA SER A 798 -7.30 0.46 -12.26
C SER A 798 -6.74 1.05 -10.95
N PRO A 799 -6.05 2.19 -11.03
CA PRO A 799 -5.50 2.81 -9.83
C PRO A 799 -6.55 2.94 -8.72
N GLY A 800 -6.22 2.42 -7.56
CA GLY A 800 -7.09 2.48 -6.40
C GLY A 800 -8.11 1.36 -6.28
N SER A 801 -8.27 0.49 -7.27
CA SER A 801 -9.19 -0.63 -7.17
C SER A 801 -8.51 -1.90 -6.67
N ALA A 802 -9.31 -2.87 -6.25
CA ALA A 802 -8.79 -4.19 -5.89
C ALA A 802 -8.27 -4.90 -7.14
N SER A 803 -7.21 -5.69 -6.99
CA SER A 803 -6.65 -6.47 -8.10
C SER A 803 -7.53 -7.67 -8.48
N ALA A 804 -8.50 -8.02 -7.63
CA ALA A 804 -9.54 -9.01 -7.91
C ALA A 804 -10.73 -8.73 -7.01
N ALA A 805 -11.91 -9.18 -7.43
CA ALA A 805 -13.15 -9.00 -6.67
C ALA A 805 -13.73 -10.37 -6.29
N PRO A 806 -13.21 -11.02 -5.22
CA PRO A 806 -13.76 -12.30 -4.78
C PRO A 806 -15.22 -12.13 -4.34
N ARG A 807 -16.08 -13.07 -4.75
CA ARG A 807 -17.52 -12.97 -4.48
C ARG A 807 -17.85 -13.10 -3.00
N TRP A 808 -17.12 -13.93 -2.27
CA TRP A 808 -17.42 -14.26 -0.88
C TRP A 808 -16.16 -14.18 -0.03
N ARG A 809 -16.27 -13.47 1.09
CA ARG A 809 -15.25 -13.46 2.15
C ARG A 809 -15.93 -13.64 3.49
N SER A 810 -15.30 -14.45 4.37
CA SER A 810 -15.81 -14.72 5.72
C SER A 810 -14.67 -14.79 6.72
N VAL A 811 -14.94 -14.33 7.94
CA VAL A 811 -14.05 -14.51 9.10
C VAL A 811 -14.95 -15.00 10.24
N ALA A 812 -14.90 -16.31 10.49
CA ALA A 812 -15.65 -16.94 11.56
C ALA A 812 -14.73 -17.34 12.71
N GLY A 813 -15.21 -17.28 13.93
CA GLY A 813 -14.44 -17.63 15.11
C GLY A 813 -15.22 -18.33 16.20
N ALA A 814 -14.48 -19.12 16.98
CA ALA A 814 -15.00 -19.76 18.18
C ALA A 814 -13.99 -19.54 19.31
N ASP A 815 -14.45 -18.88 20.37
CA ASP A 815 -13.65 -18.61 21.56
C ASP A 815 -14.19 -19.43 22.73
N PHE A 816 -13.29 -20.06 23.49
CA PHE A 816 -13.59 -20.91 24.64
C PHE A 816 -12.79 -20.39 25.83
N ALA A 817 -13.50 -19.89 26.85
CA ALA A 817 -12.86 -19.39 28.08
C ALA A 817 -13.24 -20.27 29.28
N TYR A 818 -12.23 -20.70 30.04
CA TYR A 818 -12.42 -21.49 31.24
C TYR A 818 -11.41 -21.04 32.30
N GLY A 819 -11.91 -20.34 33.32
CA GLY A 819 -11.03 -19.77 34.36
C GLY A 819 -9.98 -18.83 33.72
N THR A 820 -8.71 -19.22 33.89
CA THR A 820 -7.57 -18.43 33.35
C THR A 820 -7.11 -18.92 31.98
N HIS A 821 -7.86 -19.83 31.35
CA HIS A 821 -7.55 -20.41 30.03
C HIS A 821 -8.46 -19.83 28.96
N ASP A 822 -7.90 -19.45 27.83
CA ASP A 822 -8.65 -18.93 26.67
C ASP A 822 -8.10 -19.60 25.40
N LEU A 823 -8.98 -20.28 24.64
CA LEU A 823 -8.66 -20.87 23.35
C LEU A 823 -9.48 -20.16 22.29
N SER A 824 -8.84 -19.66 21.23
CA SER A 824 -9.52 -19.03 20.11
C SER A 824 -9.15 -19.75 18.81
N ILE A 825 -10.16 -20.07 18.01
CA ILE A 825 -10.00 -20.65 16.67
C ILE A 825 -10.70 -19.71 15.70
N THR A 826 -9.99 -19.27 14.67
CA THR A 826 -10.56 -18.39 13.64
C THR A 826 -10.37 -19.03 12.27
N TRP A 827 -11.45 -19.11 11.49
CA TRP A 827 -11.45 -19.53 10.10
C TRP A 827 -11.59 -18.29 9.23
N ARG A 828 -10.65 -18.14 8.27
CA ARG A 828 -10.72 -17.06 7.28
C ARG A 828 -10.87 -17.69 5.89
N TYR A 829 -11.84 -17.18 5.15
CA TYR A 829 -12.16 -17.68 3.82
C TYR A 829 -12.27 -16.54 2.82
N THR A 830 -11.65 -16.72 1.65
CA THR A 830 -11.81 -15.84 0.48
C THR A 830 -12.04 -16.73 -0.73
N SER A 831 -13.12 -16.51 -1.47
CA SER A 831 -13.43 -17.31 -2.67
C SER A 831 -12.38 -17.08 -3.76
N GLY A 832 -12.16 -18.10 -4.57
CA GLY A 832 -11.27 -18.03 -5.73
C GLY A 832 -11.87 -17.17 -6.83
N VAL A 833 -11.04 -16.86 -7.83
CA VAL A 833 -11.42 -16.04 -9.00
C VAL A 833 -10.91 -16.70 -10.29
N LEU A 834 -11.49 -16.30 -11.41
CA LEU A 834 -10.96 -16.60 -12.74
C LEU A 834 -9.90 -15.56 -13.08
N ASP A 835 -8.77 -16.02 -13.64
CA ASP A 835 -7.64 -15.17 -14.01
C ASP A 835 -7.62 -14.93 -15.52
N ASP A 836 -8.15 -13.78 -15.93
CA ASP A 836 -8.13 -13.38 -17.34
C ASP A 836 -7.12 -12.25 -17.60
N TYR A 837 -6.19 -12.06 -16.67
CA TYR A 837 -5.18 -11.02 -16.82
C TYR A 837 -4.31 -11.32 -18.05
N GLY A 838 -4.16 -10.35 -18.91
CA GLY A 838 -3.39 -10.49 -20.13
C GLY A 838 -4.16 -11.09 -21.29
N LEU A 839 -5.39 -11.55 -21.11
CA LEU A 839 -6.25 -11.99 -22.20
C LEU A 839 -6.95 -10.79 -22.83
N ASN A 840 -7.17 -10.88 -24.13
CA ASN A 840 -8.04 -9.93 -24.80
C ASN A 840 -9.46 -10.14 -24.32
N LEU A 841 -10.13 -9.06 -23.99
CA LEU A 841 -11.51 -9.11 -23.53
C LEU A 841 -12.40 -9.83 -24.54
N GLY A 842 -13.18 -10.77 -24.05
CA GLY A 842 -14.06 -11.60 -24.88
C GLY A 842 -13.60 -13.05 -25.00
N ALA A 843 -12.37 -13.37 -24.59
CA ALA A 843 -11.94 -14.76 -24.46
C ALA A 843 -12.39 -15.28 -23.09
N ALA A 844 -12.94 -16.49 -23.06
CA ALA A 844 -13.33 -17.10 -21.80
C ALA A 844 -12.09 -17.41 -20.96
N PRO A 845 -11.99 -16.93 -19.73
CA PRO A 845 -10.82 -17.22 -18.90
C PRO A 845 -10.83 -18.71 -18.52
N THR A 846 -9.70 -19.36 -18.68
CA THR A 846 -9.52 -20.78 -18.36
C THR A 846 -8.79 -21.03 -17.06
N ASP A 847 -7.99 -20.06 -16.63
CA ASP A 847 -7.18 -20.21 -15.43
C ASP A 847 -7.98 -19.79 -14.19
N ARG A 848 -7.91 -20.62 -13.15
CA ARG A 848 -8.62 -20.38 -11.88
C ARG A 848 -7.61 -20.25 -10.73
N ILE A 849 -7.69 -19.14 -10.02
CA ILE A 849 -6.98 -18.96 -8.77
C ILE A 849 -7.87 -19.53 -7.67
N LYS A 850 -7.36 -20.54 -6.96
CA LYS A 850 -8.13 -21.26 -5.94
C LYS A 850 -8.54 -20.36 -4.78
N ALA A 851 -9.63 -20.72 -4.12
CA ALA A 851 -10.05 -20.13 -2.87
C ALA A 851 -8.97 -20.29 -1.80
N PHE A 852 -8.90 -19.33 -0.89
CA PHE A 852 -7.97 -19.37 0.24
C PHE A 852 -8.77 -19.57 1.53
N SER A 853 -8.54 -20.72 2.20
CA SER A 853 -9.27 -21.13 3.40
C SER A 853 -8.24 -21.54 4.45
N VAL A 854 -8.14 -20.78 5.55
CA VAL A 854 -7.12 -21.00 6.58
C VAL A 854 -7.73 -20.94 7.97
N PHE A 855 -7.11 -21.68 8.88
CA PHE A 855 -7.44 -21.70 10.30
C PHE A 855 -6.29 -21.12 11.10
N ASP A 856 -6.64 -20.19 12.01
CA ASP A 856 -5.72 -19.60 12.98
C ASP A 856 -6.13 -20.11 14.36
N VAL A 857 -5.17 -20.50 15.20
CA VAL A 857 -5.44 -21.06 16.53
C VAL A 857 -4.55 -20.35 17.55
N GLN A 858 -5.15 -19.95 18.67
CA GLN A 858 -4.44 -19.31 19.77
C GLN A 858 -4.89 -19.85 21.11
N TYR A 859 -3.93 -20.15 21.97
CA TYR A 859 -4.21 -20.50 23.37
C TYR A 859 -3.50 -19.50 24.27
N THR A 860 -4.22 -18.97 25.25
CA THR A 860 -3.68 -18.05 26.26
C THR A 860 -3.92 -18.61 27.65
N LYS A 861 -2.89 -18.54 28.51
CA LYS A 861 -2.97 -18.87 29.95
C LYS A 861 -2.58 -17.63 30.73
N SER A 862 -3.49 -17.18 31.58
CA SER A 862 -3.21 -16.11 32.56
C SER A 862 -2.80 -16.73 33.90
N PHE A 863 -1.96 -16.04 34.68
CA PHE A 863 -1.47 -16.52 35.95
C PHE A 863 -0.97 -15.37 36.84
N GLY A 864 -0.71 -15.70 38.12
CA GLY A 864 -0.34 -14.71 39.13
C GLY A 864 -1.59 -14.06 39.75
N ALA A 865 -1.37 -13.26 40.79
CA ALA A 865 -2.46 -12.51 41.42
C ALA A 865 -3.13 -11.58 40.40
N ASP A 866 -4.47 -11.58 40.35
CA ASP A 866 -5.27 -10.74 39.45
C ASP A 866 -4.90 -10.91 37.97
N ASP A 867 -4.46 -12.13 37.58
CA ASP A 867 -4.09 -12.46 36.19
C ASP A 867 -3.02 -11.49 35.63
N ARG A 868 -2.02 -11.13 36.48
CA ARG A 868 -1.00 -10.13 36.13
C ARG A 868 -0.13 -10.56 34.97
N PHE A 869 0.05 -11.85 34.75
CA PHE A 869 0.91 -12.36 33.71
C PHE A 869 0.09 -13.18 32.71
N SER A 870 0.49 -13.18 31.47
CA SER A 870 -0.10 -14.04 30.45
C SER A 870 0.99 -14.67 29.58
N PHE A 871 0.72 -15.89 29.14
CA PHE A 871 1.48 -16.56 28.10
C PHE A 871 0.51 -16.99 27.01
N THR A 872 0.84 -16.64 25.77
CA THR A 872 0.05 -17.00 24.60
C THR A 872 0.94 -17.77 23.63
N ALA A 873 0.42 -18.87 23.09
CA ALA A 873 1.02 -19.60 21.99
C ALA A 873 -0.03 -19.73 20.88
N GLY A 874 0.40 -19.59 19.63
CA GLY A 874 -0.57 -19.68 18.53
C GLY A 874 0.05 -19.96 17.19
N MET A 875 -0.83 -20.22 16.23
CA MET A 875 -0.48 -20.45 14.83
C MET A 875 -1.43 -19.70 13.93
N ILE A 876 -0.88 -18.92 13.02
CA ILE A 876 -1.62 -18.33 11.90
C ILE A 876 -1.44 -19.29 10.73
N ASN A 877 -2.52 -19.62 10.00
CA ASN A 877 -2.52 -20.62 8.92
C ASN A 877 -1.99 -21.98 9.44
N ALA A 878 -2.66 -22.53 10.44
CA ALA A 878 -2.19 -23.70 11.20
C ALA A 878 -1.91 -24.93 10.32
N PHE A 879 -2.62 -25.06 9.19
CA PHE A 879 -2.48 -26.22 8.28
C PHE A 879 -1.52 -25.94 7.11
N ASP A 880 -0.83 -24.78 7.12
CA ASP A 880 0.13 -24.38 6.08
C ASP A 880 -0.50 -24.36 4.68
N THR A 881 -1.74 -23.88 4.59
CA THR A 881 -2.45 -23.78 3.31
C THR A 881 -1.69 -22.84 2.36
N ALA A 882 -1.34 -23.36 1.19
CA ALA A 882 -0.64 -22.59 0.17
C ALA A 882 -1.62 -21.62 -0.55
N PRO A 883 -1.13 -20.45 -1.00
CA PRO A 883 -1.97 -19.55 -1.81
C PRO A 883 -2.32 -20.18 -3.15
N GLY A 884 -3.44 -19.76 -3.75
CA GLY A 884 -3.78 -20.15 -5.11
C GLY A 884 -2.78 -19.57 -6.11
N PHE A 885 -2.37 -20.36 -7.08
CA PHE A 885 -1.39 -19.95 -8.09
C PHE A 885 -2.02 -18.93 -9.06
N ALA A 886 -1.36 -17.81 -9.25
CA ALA A 886 -1.69 -16.78 -10.24
C ALA A 886 -0.56 -16.76 -11.28
N LYS A 887 -0.91 -17.00 -12.54
CA LYS A 887 0.03 -17.27 -13.64
C LYS A 887 1.16 -16.23 -13.77
N PHE A 888 0.84 -14.94 -13.58
CA PHE A 888 1.82 -13.88 -13.78
C PHE A 888 2.48 -13.40 -12.47
N ASN A 889 1.93 -13.74 -11.31
CA ASN A 889 2.38 -13.22 -10.01
C ASN A 889 2.81 -14.30 -9.02
N GLY A 890 2.48 -15.57 -9.31
CA GLY A 890 2.65 -16.67 -8.35
C GLY A 890 1.56 -16.73 -7.30
N TYR A 891 1.09 -15.60 -6.81
CA TYR A 891 -0.02 -15.48 -5.87
C TYR A 891 -0.68 -14.11 -6.04
N LEU A 892 -1.86 -13.96 -5.43
CA LEU A 892 -2.65 -12.74 -5.55
C LEU A 892 -2.94 -12.19 -4.14
N PRO A 893 -2.31 -11.06 -3.73
CA PRO A 893 -2.44 -10.55 -2.35
C PRO A 893 -3.88 -10.22 -1.93
N SER A 894 -4.75 -9.88 -2.87
CA SER A 894 -6.16 -9.59 -2.56
C SER A 894 -6.97 -10.84 -2.16
N ILE A 895 -6.46 -12.03 -2.44
CA ILE A 895 -7.13 -13.31 -2.13
C ILE A 895 -6.41 -14.06 -1.03
N SER A 896 -5.06 -14.17 -1.12
CA SER A 896 -4.28 -15.05 -0.26
C SER A 896 -2.94 -14.42 0.11
N ASP A 897 -2.45 -14.72 1.30
CA ASP A 897 -1.08 -14.36 1.66
C ASP A 897 -0.14 -15.57 1.41
N PRO A 898 1.10 -15.29 1.04
CA PRO A 898 2.06 -16.35 0.71
C PRO A 898 2.91 -16.78 1.92
N PHE A 899 2.60 -16.30 3.13
CA PHE A 899 3.48 -16.47 4.28
C PHE A 899 3.51 -17.91 4.82
N GLY A 900 2.46 -18.72 4.51
CA GLY A 900 2.35 -20.07 5.07
C GLY A 900 2.06 -20.04 6.57
N ARG A 901 2.41 -21.14 7.25
CA ARG A 901 2.20 -21.26 8.69
C ARG A 901 3.16 -20.36 9.46
N GLN A 902 2.60 -19.55 10.38
CA GLN A 902 3.39 -18.72 11.29
C GLN A 902 3.10 -19.17 12.72
N ILE A 903 4.14 -19.52 13.46
CA ILE A 903 4.03 -19.95 14.86
C ILE A 903 4.49 -18.78 15.73
N TYR A 904 3.72 -18.45 16.77
CA TYR A 904 4.10 -17.33 17.61
C TYR A 904 3.94 -17.64 19.10
N ALA A 905 4.74 -16.94 19.89
CA ALA A 905 4.61 -16.91 21.34
C ALA A 905 4.58 -15.45 21.80
N ARG A 906 3.72 -15.15 22.77
CA ARG A 906 3.61 -13.82 23.35
C ARG A 906 3.57 -13.93 24.87
N VAL A 907 4.31 -13.05 25.54
CA VAL A 907 4.24 -12.88 27.00
C VAL A 907 3.70 -11.50 27.30
N GLY A 908 2.89 -11.40 28.34
CA GLY A 908 2.31 -10.13 28.77
C GLY A 908 2.41 -9.98 30.30
N ALA A 909 2.51 -8.73 30.75
CA ALA A 909 2.47 -8.39 32.17
C ALA A 909 1.65 -7.12 32.35
N LYS A 910 0.90 -7.04 33.46
CA LYS A 910 0.06 -5.89 33.80
C LYS A 910 0.18 -5.63 35.32
N PHE A 911 0.43 -4.38 35.73
CA PHE A 911 0.58 -3.95 37.10
C PHE A 911 -0.25 -2.72 37.39
#